data_2d0abc5b06ed4d86107ee73cb32e2ff0
#
_entry.id   2d0abc5b06ed4d86107ee73cb32e2ff0
#
_cell.length_a   1.000
_cell.length_b   1.000
_cell.length_c   1.000
_cell.angle_alpha   90.00
_cell.angle_beta   90.00
_cell.angle_gamma   90.00
#
_symmetry.space_group_name_H-M   'P 1'
#
loop_
_entity.id
_entity.type
_entity.pdbx_description
1 polymer ?
#
loop_
_entity_poly.entity_id
_entity_poly.type
_entity_poly.pdbx_seq_one_letter_code
_entity_poly.pdbx_strand_id
1 'polypeptide(L)'
;MNIVVALTAVLCAAVGLSHGSRVRLSDNGYEGLVIAINPAVPEDPQLVDAIKDMVSDASAYLFKATHRLAYFKHVSILIPSSWSSQSNYTRPKHESYGKAEVRIASLDDPVDDSPYTHQYGLCGEPGQYIQLTPNFLLDDKNLDAYGPRGRAFVHEWGHLRWGLFDEYNEDEPFYVHGNNVEFTRCSRGVTGGTGVVSCSSIGSCKVRECKVGINGLPEQGCMFFPDKVQKARESIMALQWLDNVEEFCTVNSHNRNAPNLQNRLCSSSSAWDIMGKHEDFNNNEPPPADVPTQPTFSLLRPSHRVITLVLDKSGSMSGGSRLQRLRQAADIFIMQILEEGAMVGIVTFDSSAQTKCGLTRITDTRSREALKSCLPTGVGGGTNICAGVSKGFQVLSADDGSASGDEIVLMTDGEDGGISSCFEAVRTSGCTIHTIALGPSAVKELEKLAELSGGLNFFASDNVDGNALVDAFTSITTDSGDSDALVIQLESTGKVLISNQWMDGDVNIDASIGNNTQFVVTWQSSVPEMHITDPNNVTYQNGDFVIDGTFKTARLTIPERAMAGTWKYWLVNKAASTDTLTLTVTSMASSKGAPPITVEAHMRSSSGISLSALTIYAEVKRGTTPVVGANVTALIERPGSATLEIELLDNGASADIKKDDGVYSRYFTQYTSSGRYSLKVRVAGSKGTTRLAPRRGSKAIFIPGFRNEKGELVATQVPAPAGGQVLVPSEDFSRVASGGSFQATVPPGGPPDIYPPSRVLDLTAELQAPGIVNLAWTAPGDDADFGQASKYEIITSDSIEGLLNSTEEMIVPEDNVTLGNTSDPAVAGSTETFAISIAELQPGNSLYFSVRAIDKNNNKGENSNVASVAPALIVVPTKAPNGGGPPTISKPACTVYFMVTIITLIVSVFPTS
;
A
#
# COMPACT_ATOMS: atom_id res chain seq x y z
N MET A 1 -11.00 -23.89 -51.38
CA MET A 1 -9.63 -24.10 -50.95
C MET A 1 -9.50 -23.24 -49.66
N ASN A 2 -9.90 -23.85 -48.53
CA ASN A 2 -10.02 -23.19 -47.26
C ASN A 2 -8.68 -23.29 -46.53
N ILE A 3 -8.08 -22.16 -46.20
CA ILE A 3 -6.94 -22.08 -45.29
C ILE A 3 -7.51 -21.85 -43.88
N VAL A 4 -7.39 -22.87 -43.04
CA VAL A 4 -7.65 -22.80 -41.61
C VAL A 4 -6.42 -22.15 -41.00
N VAL A 5 -6.59 -20.92 -40.50
CA VAL A 5 -5.60 -20.27 -39.63
C VAL A 5 -5.90 -20.72 -38.20
N ALA A 6 -5.08 -21.60 -37.69
CA ALA A 6 -5.08 -21.94 -36.26
C ALA A 6 -4.47 -20.76 -35.48
N LEU A 7 -5.31 -20.00 -34.76
CA LEU A 7 -4.86 -19.09 -33.73
C LEU A 7 -4.44 -19.92 -32.50
N THR A 8 -3.14 -20.06 -32.32
CA THR A 8 -2.58 -20.45 -31.02
C THR A 8 -2.68 -19.22 -30.10
N ALA A 9 -3.67 -19.22 -29.23
CA ALA A 9 -3.73 -18.28 -28.12
C ALA A 9 -2.56 -18.60 -27.17
N VAL A 10 -1.51 -17.78 -27.23
CA VAL A 10 -0.48 -17.74 -26.19
C VAL A 10 -1.14 -16.99 -25.03
N LEU A 11 -1.48 -17.72 -23.97
CA LEU A 11 -1.77 -17.13 -22.67
C LEU A 11 -0.48 -16.46 -22.18
N CYS A 12 -0.33 -15.17 -22.41
CA CYS A 12 0.55 -14.34 -21.62
C CYS A 12 -0.13 -14.13 -20.26
N ALA A 13 0.28 -14.89 -19.25
CA ALA A 13 0.00 -14.55 -17.88
C ALA A 13 0.62 -13.17 -17.62
N ALA A 14 -0.20 -12.19 -17.36
CA ALA A 14 0.23 -10.86 -16.96
C ALA A 14 0.90 -10.96 -15.59
N VAL A 15 2.22 -10.82 -15.58
CA VAL A 15 3.01 -10.82 -14.36
C VAL A 15 3.06 -9.38 -13.88
N GLY A 16 2.24 -9.07 -12.89
CA GLY A 16 2.35 -7.83 -12.13
C GLY A 16 3.67 -7.84 -11.35
N LEU A 17 4.37 -6.72 -11.36
CA LEU A 17 5.58 -6.45 -10.56
C LEU A 17 5.28 -6.23 -9.07
N SER A 18 4.14 -6.66 -8.58
CA SER A 18 3.83 -6.74 -7.15
C SER A 18 4.33 -8.08 -6.60
N HIS A 19 4.63 -8.14 -5.32
CA HIS A 19 4.76 -9.38 -4.56
C HIS A 19 3.44 -10.15 -4.70
N GLY A 20 3.27 -10.85 -5.81
CA GLY A 20 2.02 -11.54 -6.11
C GLY A 20 1.74 -12.57 -5.02
N SER A 21 0.60 -12.44 -4.35
CA SER A 21 0.08 -13.47 -3.47
C SER A 21 0.14 -14.83 -4.19
N ARG A 22 0.60 -15.86 -3.46
CA ARG A 22 0.62 -17.24 -3.97
C ARG A 22 -0.72 -17.95 -3.79
N VAL A 23 -1.70 -17.24 -3.25
CA VAL A 23 -3.06 -17.76 -3.11
C VAL A 23 -3.65 -18.01 -4.48
N ARG A 24 -4.04 -19.24 -4.69
CA ARG A 24 -4.72 -19.68 -5.91
C ARG A 24 -5.96 -20.49 -5.57
N LEU A 25 -6.97 -20.35 -6.38
CA LEU A 25 -8.16 -21.18 -6.30
C LEU A 25 -7.98 -22.42 -7.20
N SER A 26 -8.03 -23.60 -6.62
CA SER A 26 -7.93 -24.89 -7.31
C SER A 26 -9.01 -25.83 -6.81
N ASP A 27 -9.86 -26.34 -7.72
CA ASP A 27 -11.01 -27.18 -7.36
C ASP A 27 -11.88 -26.54 -6.26
N ASN A 28 -12.23 -25.26 -6.43
CA ASN A 28 -12.99 -24.43 -5.49
C ASN A 28 -12.31 -24.18 -4.12
N GLY A 29 -11.10 -24.70 -3.90
CA GLY A 29 -10.37 -24.53 -2.65
C GLY A 29 -9.19 -23.57 -2.78
N TYR A 30 -9.07 -22.59 -1.88
CA TYR A 30 -7.90 -21.73 -1.80
C TYR A 30 -6.73 -22.47 -1.17
N GLU A 31 -5.60 -22.45 -1.87
CA GLU A 31 -4.29 -22.93 -1.43
C GLU A 31 -3.27 -21.80 -1.44
N GLY A 32 -2.24 -21.90 -0.61
CA GLY A 32 -1.15 -20.92 -0.57
C GLY A 32 -1.38 -19.75 0.39
N LEU A 33 -2.50 -19.71 1.13
CA LEU A 33 -2.75 -18.71 2.16
C LEU A 33 -1.77 -18.87 3.31
N VAL A 34 -1.09 -17.78 3.67
CA VAL A 34 -0.15 -17.70 4.79
C VAL A 34 -0.67 -16.75 5.85
N ILE A 35 -0.79 -17.22 7.08
CA ILE A 35 -1.10 -16.42 8.28
C ILE A 35 0.17 -16.37 9.14
N ALA A 36 0.76 -15.19 9.29
CA ALA A 36 2.03 -15.03 9.99
C ALA A 36 1.86 -14.29 11.32
N ILE A 37 2.42 -14.86 12.38
CA ILE A 37 2.47 -14.24 13.70
C ILE A 37 3.77 -13.42 13.80
N ASN A 38 3.65 -12.17 14.23
CA ASN A 38 4.80 -11.26 14.37
C ASN A 38 5.75 -11.76 15.48
N PRO A 39 7.08 -11.68 15.29
CA PRO A 39 8.07 -12.06 16.30
C PRO A 39 7.95 -11.37 17.66
N ALA A 40 7.35 -10.19 17.72
CA ALA A 40 7.09 -9.46 18.96
C ALA A 40 5.88 -9.99 19.77
N VAL A 41 5.03 -10.84 19.16
CA VAL A 41 3.89 -11.44 19.86
C VAL A 41 4.40 -12.53 20.82
N PRO A 42 4.07 -12.45 22.12
CA PRO A 42 4.45 -13.48 23.09
C PRO A 42 3.93 -14.88 22.72
N GLU A 43 4.67 -15.92 23.10
CA GLU A 43 4.25 -17.29 22.85
C GLU A 43 2.94 -17.62 23.57
N ASP A 44 1.93 -17.95 22.78
CA ASP A 44 0.62 -18.40 23.25
C ASP A 44 0.05 -19.49 22.32
N PRO A 45 0.04 -20.76 22.74
CA PRO A 45 -0.52 -21.84 21.93
C PRO A 45 -2.01 -21.68 21.62
N GLN A 46 -2.79 -21.00 22.47
CA GLN A 46 -4.21 -20.75 22.25
C GLN A 46 -4.44 -19.87 21.01
N LEU A 47 -3.49 -18.99 20.70
CA LEU A 47 -3.55 -18.15 19.50
C LEU A 47 -3.56 -18.99 18.21
N VAL A 48 -2.76 -20.06 18.16
CA VAL A 48 -2.72 -20.96 16.99
C VAL A 48 -4.05 -21.68 16.81
N ASP A 49 -4.67 -22.12 17.91
CA ASP A 49 -5.95 -22.80 17.84
C ASP A 49 -7.09 -21.82 17.48
N ALA A 50 -7.08 -20.60 18.03
CA ALA A 50 -8.01 -19.54 17.66
C ALA A 50 -7.92 -19.15 16.16
N ILE A 51 -6.71 -19.13 15.58
CA ILE A 51 -6.51 -18.93 14.13
C ILE A 51 -7.18 -20.06 13.35
N LYS A 52 -6.98 -21.32 13.73
CA LYS A 52 -7.57 -22.48 13.05
C LYS A 52 -9.10 -22.46 13.13
N ASP A 53 -9.65 -22.14 14.29
CA ASP A 53 -11.09 -22.04 14.50
C ASP A 53 -11.69 -20.92 13.65
N MET A 54 -11.10 -19.72 13.65
CA MET A 54 -11.53 -18.60 12.81
C MET A 54 -11.54 -18.98 11.33
N VAL A 55 -10.46 -19.59 10.82
CA VAL A 55 -10.37 -19.97 9.40
C VAL A 55 -11.34 -21.08 9.05
N SER A 56 -11.59 -22.01 9.96
CA SER A 56 -12.59 -23.10 9.76
C SER A 56 -14.01 -22.54 9.63
N ASP A 57 -14.37 -21.62 10.50
CA ASP A 57 -15.67 -20.92 10.43
C ASP A 57 -15.76 -20.05 9.18
N ALA A 58 -14.69 -19.33 8.85
CA ALA A 58 -14.59 -18.51 7.65
C ALA A 58 -14.75 -19.34 6.37
N SER A 59 -14.16 -20.54 6.33
CA SER A 59 -14.26 -21.45 5.17
C SER A 59 -15.70 -21.88 4.90
N ALA A 60 -16.43 -22.25 5.95
CA ALA A 60 -17.84 -22.62 5.83
C ALA A 60 -18.72 -21.43 5.42
N TYR A 61 -18.44 -20.25 5.96
CA TYR A 61 -19.16 -19.01 5.61
C TYR A 61 -18.86 -18.56 4.19
N LEU A 62 -17.58 -18.55 3.77
CA LEU A 62 -17.15 -18.20 2.42
C LEU A 62 -17.80 -19.09 1.36
N PHE A 63 -17.89 -20.40 1.64
CA PHE A 63 -18.54 -21.36 0.73
C PHE A 63 -20.01 -21.03 0.47
N LYS A 64 -20.73 -20.56 1.51
CA LYS A 64 -22.10 -20.07 1.34
C LYS A 64 -22.12 -18.75 0.58
N ALA A 65 -21.29 -17.81 1.00
CA ALA A 65 -21.23 -16.44 0.48
C ALA A 65 -20.89 -16.36 -1.02
N THR A 66 -20.15 -17.34 -1.51
CA THR A 66 -19.74 -17.46 -2.91
C THR A 66 -20.60 -18.49 -3.70
N HIS A 67 -21.78 -18.83 -3.21
CA HIS A 67 -22.66 -19.82 -3.86
C HIS A 67 -21.95 -21.15 -4.14
N ARG A 68 -21.12 -21.61 -3.20
CA ARG A 68 -20.31 -22.83 -3.24
C ARG A 68 -19.13 -22.80 -4.22
N LEU A 69 -18.68 -21.62 -4.62
CA LEU A 69 -17.57 -21.48 -5.58
C LEU A 69 -16.19 -21.38 -4.93
N ALA A 70 -16.10 -21.03 -3.62
CA ALA A 70 -14.81 -20.88 -2.95
C ALA A 70 -14.87 -21.28 -1.47
N TYR A 71 -13.81 -21.93 -0.97
CA TYR A 71 -13.56 -22.24 0.44
C TYR A 71 -12.04 -22.25 0.71
N PHE A 72 -11.60 -22.24 1.98
CA PHE A 72 -10.18 -22.38 2.32
C PHE A 72 -9.82 -23.87 2.44
N LYS A 73 -8.91 -24.36 1.57
CA LYS A 73 -8.54 -25.78 1.48
C LYS A 73 -7.28 -26.08 2.28
N HIS A 74 -6.25 -25.24 2.15
CA HIS A 74 -4.99 -25.40 2.86
C HIS A 74 -4.41 -24.05 3.29
N VAL A 75 -4.04 -23.93 4.59
CA VAL A 75 -3.53 -22.71 5.19
C VAL A 75 -2.24 -22.99 5.95
N SER A 76 -1.23 -22.18 5.70
CA SER A 76 0.05 -22.22 6.42
C SER A 76 0.05 -21.18 7.53
N ILE A 77 0.37 -21.59 8.76
CA ILE A 77 0.53 -20.70 9.91
C ILE A 77 2.02 -20.57 10.17
N LEU A 78 2.58 -19.36 10.01
CA LEU A 78 3.98 -19.06 10.25
C LEU A 78 4.18 -18.65 11.72
N ILE A 79 4.82 -19.54 12.47
CA ILE A 79 5.13 -19.38 13.90
C ILE A 79 6.44 -18.59 14.03
N PRO A 80 6.53 -17.58 14.91
CA PRO A 80 7.76 -16.80 15.08
C PRO A 80 8.95 -17.66 15.54
N SER A 81 10.15 -17.30 15.10
CA SER A 81 11.39 -17.95 15.58
C SER A 81 11.64 -17.71 17.08
N SER A 82 11.03 -16.66 17.66
CA SER A 82 11.05 -16.36 19.10
C SER A 82 10.29 -17.39 19.96
N TRP A 83 9.34 -18.15 19.37
CA TRP A 83 8.58 -19.17 20.09
C TRP A 83 9.35 -20.49 20.19
N SER A 84 9.00 -21.32 21.17
CA SER A 84 9.60 -22.64 21.38
C SER A 84 9.40 -23.56 20.18
N SER A 85 10.43 -24.33 19.82
CA SER A 85 10.33 -25.29 18.71
C SER A 85 9.54 -26.54 19.12
N GLN A 86 8.67 -27.01 18.23
CA GLN A 86 7.90 -28.23 18.41
C GLN A 86 8.17 -29.22 17.27
N SER A 87 7.98 -30.52 17.52
CA SER A 87 8.29 -31.58 16.56
C SER A 87 7.38 -31.60 15.31
N ASN A 88 6.22 -30.97 15.37
CA ASN A 88 5.27 -30.83 14.26
C ASN A 88 5.46 -29.57 13.43
N TYR A 89 6.44 -28.72 13.76
CA TYR A 89 6.78 -27.56 12.95
C TYR A 89 7.69 -27.96 11.80
N THR A 90 7.37 -27.44 10.62
CA THR A 90 8.18 -27.62 9.41
C THR A 90 8.86 -26.31 9.01
N ARG A 91 9.93 -26.40 8.24
CA ARG A 91 10.62 -25.21 7.73
C ARG A 91 9.80 -24.56 6.61
N PRO A 92 9.60 -23.22 6.61
CA PRO A 92 8.99 -22.52 5.48
C PRO A 92 9.90 -22.61 4.25
N LYS A 93 9.31 -22.57 3.06
CA LYS A 93 10.01 -22.54 1.78
C LYS A 93 10.16 -21.13 1.24
N HIS A 94 9.05 -20.44 1.14
CA HIS A 94 8.96 -19.09 0.59
C HIS A 94 8.10 -18.18 1.48
N GLU A 95 7.50 -18.78 2.51
CA GLU A 95 6.61 -18.10 3.42
C GLU A 95 7.45 -17.24 4.37
N SER A 96 7.13 -15.94 4.43
CA SER A 96 7.75 -14.98 5.35
C SER A 96 6.69 -14.04 5.93
N TYR A 97 7.02 -13.34 6.99
CA TYR A 97 6.08 -12.40 7.63
C TYR A 97 5.68 -11.27 6.65
N GLY A 98 6.64 -10.69 5.95
CA GLY A 98 6.41 -9.60 5.02
C GLY A 98 5.60 -10.00 3.77
N LYS A 99 5.57 -11.30 3.39
CA LYS A 99 4.80 -11.80 2.25
C LYS A 99 3.48 -12.46 2.63
N ALA A 100 3.19 -12.56 3.94
CA ALA A 100 1.97 -13.20 4.42
C ALA A 100 0.74 -12.37 4.07
N GLU A 101 -0.31 -13.04 3.60
CA GLU A 101 -1.61 -12.45 3.32
C GLU A 101 -2.33 -12.01 4.59
N VAL A 102 -2.04 -12.67 5.71
CA VAL A 102 -2.61 -12.30 7.02
C VAL A 102 -1.47 -12.13 8.01
N ARG A 103 -1.43 -10.99 8.66
CA ARG A 103 -0.41 -10.65 9.67
C ARG A 103 -1.07 -10.49 11.03
N ILE A 104 -0.50 -11.13 12.04
CA ILE A 104 -0.97 -11.02 13.42
C ILE A 104 0.08 -10.27 14.22
N ALA A 105 -0.24 -9.07 14.65
CA ALA A 105 0.61 -8.24 15.49
C ALA A 105 -0.24 -7.34 16.38
N SER A 106 0.32 -6.93 17.53
CA SER A 106 -0.28 -5.86 18.33
C SER A 106 -0.24 -4.55 17.57
N LEU A 107 -1.27 -3.73 17.73
CA LEU A 107 -1.31 -2.39 17.16
C LEU A 107 -0.64 -1.37 18.10
N ASP A 108 -0.18 -0.26 17.52
CA ASP A 108 0.38 0.86 18.32
C ASP A 108 -0.69 1.51 19.20
N ASP A 109 -1.96 1.48 18.79
CA ASP A 109 -3.11 1.83 19.62
C ASP A 109 -3.64 0.56 20.31
N PRO A 110 -3.44 0.40 21.61
CA PRO A 110 -3.85 -0.81 22.33
C PRO A 110 -5.37 -0.94 22.51
N VAL A 111 -6.15 0.05 22.11
CA VAL A 111 -7.61 0.08 22.25
C VAL A 111 -8.31 -0.34 20.95
N ASP A 112 -7.64 -0.25 19.81
CA ASP A 112 -8.20 -0.59 18.49
C ASP A 112 -7.79 -2.01 18.08
N ASP A 113 -8.66 -2.98 18.31
CA ASP A 113 -8.49 -4.37 17.85
C ASP A 113 -9.24 -4.68 16.55
N SER A 114 -9.67 -3.66 15.81
CA SER A 114 -10.41 -3.86 14.55
C SER A 114 -9.59 -4.64 13.52
N PRO A 115 -10.14 -5.74 12.97
CA PRO A 115 -9.55 -6.34 11.78
C PRO A 115 -9.63 -5.36 10.61
N TYR A 116 -8.56 -5.28 9.82
CA TYR A 116 -8.54 -4.42 8.64
C TYR A 116 -7.67 -4.99 7.53
N THR A 117 -7.96 -4.59 6.31
CA THR A 117 -7.14 -4.88 5.15
C THR A 117 -6.36 -3.63 4.72
N HIS A 118 -5.06 -3.78 4.58
CA HIS A 118 -4.22 -2.76 3.97
C HIS A 118 -4.45 -2.79 2.46
N GLN A 119 -5.18 -1.79 1.96
CA GLN A 119 -5.62 -1.71 0.58
C GLN A 119 -5.48 -0.28 0.06
N TYR A 120 -4.74 -0.12 -1.03
CA TYR A 120 -4.53 1.17 -1.70
C TYR A 120 -4.62 1.07 -3.23
N GLY A 121 -4.93 -0.10 -3.76
CA GLY A 121 -5.23 -0.30 -5.18
C GLY A 121 -6.62 0.17 -5.57
N LEU A 122 -6.84 0.34 -6.86
CA LEU A 122 -8.15 0.67 -7.42
C LEU A 122 -9.14 -0.50 -7.30
N CYS A 123 -10.40 -0.24 -7.67
CA CYS A 123 -11.45 -1.26 -7.63
C CYS A 123 -11.10 -2.53 -8.41
N GLY A 124 -11.30 -3.68 -7.78
CA GLY A 124 -10.93 -4.98 -8.34
C GLY A 124 -9.45 -5.33 -8.20
N GLU A 125 -8.64 -4.44 -7.64
CA GLU A 125 -7.24 -4.71 -7.36
C GLU A 125 -7.07 -5.28 -5.94
N PRO A 126 -6.36 -6.42 -5.78
CA PRO A 126 -6.20 -7.06 -4.47
C PRO A 126 -5.54 -6.14 -3.45
N GLY A 127 -5.95 -6.25 -2.19
CA GLY A 127 -5.25 -5.66 -1.06
C GLY A 127 -3.87 -6.28 -0.84
N GLN A 128 -3.11 -5.73 0.11
CA GLN A 128 -1.75 -6.19 0.40
C GLN A 128 -1.73 -7.28 1.47
N TYR A 129 -2.39 -7.04 2.57
CA TYR A 129 -2.52 -8.01 3.67
C TYR A 129 -3.69 -7.66 4.59
N ILE A 130 -4.20 -8.66 5.28
CA ILE A 130 -5.14 -8.50 6.40
C ILE A 130 -4.33 -8.40 7.69
N GLN A 131 -4.60 -7.39 8.51
CA GLN A 131 -4.03 -7.23 9.83
C GLN A 131 -5.03 -7.64 10.90
N LEU A 132 -4.61 -8.53 11.78
CA LEU A 132 -5.35 -8.94 12.97
C LEU A 132 -4.51 -8.71 14.22
N THR A 133 -5.18 -8.55 15.37
CA THR A 133 -4.48 -8.51 16.68
C THR A 133 -4.64 -9.83 17.44
N PRO A 134 -3.72 -10.18 18.32
CA PRO A 134 -3.93 -11.29 19.25
C PRO A 134 -5.21 -11.14 20.08
N ASN A 135 -5.54 -9.90 20.51
CA ASN A 135 -6.75 -9.63 21.28
C ASN A 135 -8.02 -9.89 20.47
N PHE A 136 -8.06 -9.50 19.20
CA PHE A 136 -9.19 -9.83 18.31
C PHE A 136 -9.47 -11.33 18.28
N LEU A 137 -8.43 -12.15 18.31
CA LEU A 137 -8.53 -13.60 18.25
C LEU A 137 -8.86 -14.25 19.60
N LEU A 138 -8.40 -13.68 20.72
CA LEU A 138 -8.46 -14.30 22.05
C LEU A 138 -9.48 -13.68 23.00
N ASP A 139 -9.79 -12.37 22.88
CA ASP A 139 -10.76 -11.71 23.77
C ASP A 139 -12.18 -11.77 23.16
N ASP A 140 -13.09 -12.45 23.83
CA ASP A 140 -14.48 -12.59 23.37
C ASP A 140 -15.29 -11.29 23.37
N LYS A 141 -14.80 -10.22 24.02
CA LYS A 141 -15.39 -8.87 23.87
C LYS A 141 -15.37 -8.37 22.42
N ASN A 142 -14.40 -8.83 21.63
CA ASN A 142 -14.31 -8.51 20.22
C ASN A 142 -15.41 -9.17 19.38
N LEU A 143 -16.07 -10.22 19.86
CA LEU A 143 -17.28 -10.77 19.25
C LEU A 143 -18.46 -9.79 19.33
N ASP A 144 -18.54 -9.05 20.44
CA ASP A 144 -19.56 -8.00 20.61
C ASP A 144 -19.22 -6.75 19.79
N ALA A 145 -17.93 -6.48 19.54
CA ALA A 145 -17.46 -5.30 18.82
C ALA A 145 -17.47 -5.45 17.30
N TYR A 146 -17.13 -6.63 16.78
CA TYR A 146 -16.92 -6.88 15.34
C TYR A 146 -17.66 -8.11 14.80
N GLY A 147 -18.37 -8.85 15.66
CA GLY A 147 -19.11 -10.06 15.30
C GLY A 147 -18.24 -11.32 15.27
N PRO A 148 -18.79 -12.42 14.72
CA PRO A 148 -18.09 -13.69 14.61
C PRO A 148 -16.79 -13.56 13.81
N ARG A 149 -15.66 -14.04 14.34
CA ARG A 149 -14.33 -13.90 13.77
C ARG A 149 -14.23 -14.38 12.33
N GLY A 150 -14.83 -15.53 12.02
CA GLY A 150 -14.83 -16.08 10.65
C GLY A 150 -15.58 -15.20 9.64
N ARG A 151 -16.66 -14.52 10.07
CA ARG A 151 -17.41 -13.60 9.21
C ARG A 151 -16.65 -12.31 8.97
N ALA A 152 -16.01 -11.75 10.01
CA ALA A 152 -15.11 -10.59 9.88
C ALA A 152 -13.93 -10.92 8.97
N PHE A 153 -13.38 -12.13 9.07
CA PHE A 153 -12.30 -12.58 8.19
C PHE A 153 -12.74 -12.66 6.72
N VAL A 154 -13.95 -13.11 6.41
CA VAL A 154 -14.47 -13.15 5.03
C VAL A 154 -14.74 -11.75 4.49
N HIS A 155 -15.17 -10.80 5.33
CA HIS A 155 -15.26 -9.38 4.96
C HIS A 155 -13.89 -8.85 4.54
N GLU A 156 -12.86 -9.03 5.37
CA GLU A 156 -11.49 -8.62 5.05
C GLU A 156 -10.92 -9.34 3.82
N TRP A 157 -11.32 -10.61 3.62
CA TRP A 157 -10.96 -11.37 2.42
C TRP A 157 -11.52 -10.74 1.14
N GLY A 158 -12.71 -10.15 1.22
CA GLY A 158 -13.31 -9.39 0.13
C GLY A 158 -12.42 -8.24 -0.35
N HIS A 159 -11.84 -7.50 0.59
CA HIS A 159 -10.86 -6.44 0.29
C HIS A 159 -9.55 -7.02 -0.26
N LEU A 160 -9.01 -8.04 0.43
CA LEU A 160 -7.71 -8.60 0.09
C LEU A 160 -7.72 -9.29 -1.28
N ARG A 161 -8.69 -10.14 -1.54
CA ARG A 161 -8.66 -11.01 -2.73
C ARG A 161 -9.28 -10.38 -3.97
N TRP A 162 -10.40 -9.67 -3.79
CA TRP A 162 -11.19 -9.17 -4.90
C TRP A 162 -11.20 -7.65 -5.04
N GLY A 163 -10.47 -6.93 -4.19
CA GLY A 163 -10.38 -5.48 -4.26
C GLY A 163 -11.73 -4.79 -4.07
N LEU A 164 -12.61 -5.36 -3.23
CA LEU A 164 -13.86 -4.75 -2.82
C LEU A 164 -13.61 -3.63 -1.81
N PHE A 165 -14.56 -2.72 -1.67
CA PHE A 165 -14.53 -1.67 -0.65
C PHE A 165 -15.74 -1.77 0.28
N ASP A 166 -15.66 -1.05 1.41
CA ASP A 166 -16.75 -0.98 2.37
C ASP A 166 -18.01 -0.39 1.73
N GLU A 167 -19.15 -1.04 1.99
CA GLU A 167 -20.46 -0.59 1.56
C GLU A 167 -21.17 0.23 2.64
N TYR A 168 -20.43 0.68 3.68
CA TYR A 168 -20.83 1.66 4.69
C TYR A 168 -19.93 2.91 4.63
N ASN A 169 -20.25 3.96 5.39
CA ASN A 169 -19.43 5.16 5.53
C ASN A 169 -19.57 5.72 6.95
N GLU A 170 -18.48 5.76 7.71
CA GLU A 170 -18.48 6.29 9.09
C GLU A 170 -18.57 7.82 9.12
N ASP A 171 -18.06 8.50 8.10
CA ASP A 171 -18.10 9.98 7.99
C ASP A 171 -19.48 10.47 7.50
N GLU A 172 -20.12 9.70 6.60
CA GLU A 172 -21.45 9.99 6.05
C GLU A 172 -22.40 8.80 6.25
N PRO A 173 -22.77 8.49 7.51
CA PRO A 173 -23.61 7.34 7.81
C PRO A 173 -25.05 7.47 7.33
N PHE A 174 -25.49 8.71 6.98
CA PHE A 174 -26.81 9.01 6.47
C PHE A 174 -26.73 9.93 5.27
N TYR A 175 -27.63 9.76 4.32
CA TYR A 175 -27.78 10.63 3.16
C TYR A 175 -29.25 10.84 2.81
N VAL A 176 -29.54 11.88 2.01
CA VAL A 176 -30.90 12.16 1.54
C VAL A 176 -31.09 11.53 0.16
N HIS A 177 -32.13 10.71 0.01
CA HIS A 177 -32.57 10.20 -1.29
C HIS A 177 -34.09 10.35 -1.43
N GLY A 178 -34.53 11.08 -2.46
CA GLY A 178 -35.91 11.46 -2.56
C GLY A 178 -36.36 12.32 -1.35
N ASN A 179 -37.46 11.93 -0.74
CA ASN A 179 -37.99 12.61 0.47
C ASN A 179 -37.59 11.89 1.77
N ASN A 180 -36.65 10.96 1.73
CA ASN A 180 -36.26 10.16 2.88
C ASN A 180 -34.80 10.34 3.23
N VAL A 181 -34.50 10.22 4.52
CA VAL A 181 -33.14 10.01 5.00
C VAL A 181 -32.90 8.50 4.98
N GLU A 182 -31.90 8.11 4.18
CA GLU A 182 -31.44 6.73 4.06
C GLU A 182 -30.15 6.52 4.85
N PHE A 183 -29.93 5.28 5.25
CA PHE A 183 -28.69 4.87 5.88
C PHE A 183 -27.71 4.37 4.84
N THR A 184 -26.42 4.76 4.98
CA THR A 184 -25.34 4.36 4.07
C THR A 184 -24.98 2.88 4.29
N ARG A 185 -25.54 2.02 3.46
CA ARG A 185 -25.33 0.57 3.47
C ARG A 185 -25.68 -0.07 2.12
N CYS A 186 -25.21 -1.23 1.88
CA CYS A 186 -25.82 -2.26 1.07
C CYS A 186 -26.30 -3.38 2.01
N SER A 187 -27.42 -4.04 1.87
CA SER A 187 -28.53 -3.90 0.96
C SER A 187 -29.57 -2.91 1.51
N ARG A 188 -30.35 -2.28 0.62
CA ARG A 188 -31.49 -1.43 1.06
C ARG A 188 -32.52 -2.20 1.90
N GLY A 189 -32.60 -3.53 1.72
CA GLY A 189 -33.52 -4.39 2.46
C GLY A 189 -33.22 -4.53 3.95
N VAL A 190 -32.05 -4.11 4.43
CA VAL A 190 -31.71 -4.13 5.86
C VAL A 190 -32.51 -3.04 6.59
N THR A 191 -33.32 -3.45 7.60
CA THR A 191 -34.13 -2.56 8.43
C THR A 191 -33.49 -2.32 9.78
N GLY A 192 -33.90 -1.24 10.46
CA GLY A 192 -33.34 -0.87 11.77
C GLY A 192 -33.87 0.46 12.30
N GLY A 193 -33.21 0.98 13.30
CA GLY A 193 -33.44 2.29 13.90
C GLY A 193 -32.16 3.10 14.04
N THR A 194 -32.24 4.31 14.64
CA THR A 194 -31.10 5.18 14.81
C THR A 194 -30.90 5.54 16.27
N GLY A 195 -29.66 5.56 16.75
CA GLY A 195 -29.36 5.84 18.14
C GLY A 195 -28.01 6.50 18.36
N VAL A 196 -27.89 7.23 19.46
CA VAL A 196 -26.62 7.76 19.98
C VAL A 196 -26.23 6.95 21.20
N VAL A 197 -25.02 6.38 21.16
CA VAL A 197 -24.46 5.62 22.29
C VAL A 197 -23.67 6.54 23.20
N SER A 198 -23.81 6.34 24.50
CA SER A 198 -23.03 7.01 25.54
C SER A 198 -22.55 5.98 26.55
N CYS A 199 -21.24 5.77 26.63
CA CYS A 199 -20.63 4.86 27.59
C CYS A 199 -20.07 5.59 28.81
N SER A 200 -20.27 5.02 30.01
CA SER A 200 -19.62 5.50 31.23
C SER A 200 -18.19 4.98 31.31
N SER A 201 -17.35 5.64 32.11
CA SER A 201 -15.97 5.20 32.40
C SER A 201 -15.88 3.80 33.06
N ILE A 202 -16.99 3.22 33.49
CA ILE A 202 -17.09 1.88 34.14
C ILE A 202 -17.55 0.81 33.12
N GLY A 203 -17.67 1.13 31.83
CA GLY A 203 -18.02 0.16 30.78
C GLY A 203 -19.53 -0.11 30.61
N SER A 204 -20.42 0.72 31.17
CA SER A 204 -21.87 0.63 30.93
C SER A 204 -22.25 1.60 29.81
N CYS A 205 -22.70 1.09 28.67
CA CYS A 205 -23.16 1.87 27.53
C CYS A 205 -24.70 1.97 27.53
N LYS A 206 -25.21 3.17 27.25
CA LYS A 206 -26.64 3.46 27.09
C LYS A 206 -26.87 4.02 25.70
N VAL A 207 -28.05 3.74 25.15
CA VAL A 207 -28.48 4.26 23.85
C VAL A 207 -29.74 5.08 24.01
N ARG A 208 -29.84 6.17 23.25
CA ARG A 208 -31.06 6.95 23.05
C ARG A 208 -31.32 7.13 21.56
N GLU A 209 -32.56 7.38 21.20
CA GLU A 209 -32.89 7.74 19.83
C GLU A 209 -32.20 9.03 19.38
N CYS A 210 -31.86 9.11 18.10
CA CYS A 210 -31.27 10.30 17.52
C CYS A 210 -32.26 11.45 17.41
N LYS A 211 -31.80 12.68 17.62
CA LYS A 211 -32.56 13.91 17.28
C LYS A 211 -32.36 14.18 15.78
N VAL A 212 -33.41 14.67 15.15
CA VAL A 212 -33.37 15.06 13.72
C VAL A 212 -33.23 16.58 13.67
N GLY A 213 -32.27 17.08 12.90
CA GLY A 213 -32.00 18.46 12.62
C GLY A 213 -33.07 19.12 11.72
N ILE A 214 -32.98 20.42 11.54
CA ILE A 214 -33.87 21.18 10.64
C ILE A 214 -33.67 20.80 9.16
N ASN A 215 -32.52 20.30 8.83
CA ASN A 215 -32.18 19.78 7.50
C ASN A 215 -32.67 18.35 7.27
N GLY A 216 -33.40 17.76 8.21
CA GLY A 216 -33.87 16.36 8.13
C GLY A 216 -32.85 15.31 8.50
N LEU A 217 -31.56 15.63 8.56
CA LEU A 217 -30.51 14.69 8.92
C LEU A 217 -30.41 14.46 10.44
N PRO A 218 -30.02 13.27 10.89
CA PRO A 218 -29.73 13.00 12.29
C PRO A 218 -28.56 13.84 12.83
N GLU A 219 -28.58 14.05 14.13
CA GLU A 219 -27.50 14.74 14.86
C GLU A 219 -26.14 14.00 14.71
N GLN A 220 -25.05 14.72 14.88
CA GLN A 220 -23.70 14.14 14.88
C GLN A 220 -23.56 13.06 15.96
N GLY A 221 -22.87 11.95 15.63
CA GLY A 221 -22.73 10.78 16.50
C GLY A 221 -23.96 9.84 16.49
N CYS A 222 -24.95 10.12 15.65
CA CYS A 222 -26.05 9.19 15.39
C CYS A 222 -25.54 7.99 14.58
N MET A 223 -25.88 6.78 15.01
CA MET A 223 -25.48 5.52 14.37
C MET A 223 -26.72 4.70 14.00
N PHE A 224 -26.57 3.81 13.05
CA PHE A 224 -27.60 2.86 12.65
C PHE A 224 -27.56 1.62 13.54
N PHE A 225 -28.74 1.20 13.99
CA PHE A 225 -28.98 0.00 14.79
C PHE A 225 -29.84 -0.94 13.96
N PRO A 226 -29.26 -1.91 13.25
CA PRO A 226 -30.05 -2.86 12.46
C PRO A 226 -30.96 -3.71 13.35
N ASP A 227 -32.08 -4.15 12.80
CA ASP A 227 -32.92 -5.14 13.47
C ASP A 227 -32.13 -6.43 13.65
N LYS A 228 -32.21 -7.04 14.83
CA LYS A 228 -31.50 -8.30 15.08
C LYS A 228 -31.96 -9.42 14.15
N VAL A 229 -33.23 -9.43 13.80
CA VAL A 229 -33.82 -10.37 12.84
C VAL A 229 -34.05 -9.64 11.52
N GLN A 230 -33.33 -10.02 10.49
CA GLN A 230 -33.39 -9.44 9.15
C GLN A 230 -34.03 -10.41 8.15
N LYS A 231 -34.61 -9.84 7.07
CA LYS A 231 -34.99 -10.61 5.87
C LYS A 231 -33.90 -10.54 4.79
N ALA A 232 -33.10 -9.48 4.82
CA ALA A 232 -31.97 -9.30 3.91
C ALA A 232 -30.90 -10.35 4.20
N ARG A 233 -30.34 -10.93 3.14
CA ARG A 233 -29.26 -11.92 3.20
C ARG A 233 -27.93 -11.33 2.74
N GLU A 234 -27.98 -10.26 1.97
CA GLU A 234 -26.83 -9.58 1.38
C GLU A 234 -26.39 -8.43 2.29
N SER A 235 -25.14 -8.19 2.44
CA SER A 235 -24.47 -7.04 3.06
C SER A 235 -23.12 -7.40 3.73
N ILE A 236 -22.40 -8.38 3.19
CA ILE A 236 -21.12 -8.83 3.79
C ILE A 236 -20.13 -7.66 3.92
N MET A 237 -20.06 -6.74 2.94
CA MET A 237 -19.14 -5.60 2.98
C MET A 237 -19.64 -4.43 3.86
N ALA A 238 -20.70 -4.64 4.67
CA ALA A 238 -21.19 -3.63 5.62
C ALA A 238 -21.63 -4.25 6.97
N LEU A 239 -22.38 -5.34 6.96
CA LEU A 239 -23.08 -5.87 8.13
C LEU A 239 -22.91 -7.40 8.27
N GLN A 240 -21.70 -7.89 8.03
CA GLN A 240 -21.32 -9.32 8.06
C GLN A 240 -21.67 -10.02 9.37
N TRP A 241 -21.81 -9.28 10.46
CA TRP A 241 -22.07 -9.81 11.79
C TRP A 241 -23.53 -10.22 12.03
N LEU A 242 -24.46 -9.75 11.20
CA LEU A 242 -25.88 -10.13 11.29
C LEU A 242 -26.08 -11.61 10.90
N ASP A 243 -26.84 -12.35 11.70
CA ASP A 243 -27.00 -13.79 11.54
C ASP A 243 -27.51 -14.21 10.15
N ASN A 244 -28.42 -13.44 9.56
CA ASN A 244 -29.01 -13.73 8.25
C ASN A 244 -28.18 -13.24 7.07
N VAL A 245 -27.12 -12.43 7.30
CA VAL A 245 -26.24 -11.94 6.24
C VAL A 245 -25.24 -13.04 5.86
N GLU A 246 -25.40 -13.59 4.66
CA GLU A 246 -24.62 -14.72 4.16
C GLU A 246 -24.17 -14.52 2.71
N GLU A 247 -24.50 -13.38 2.08
CA GLU A 247 -24.25 -13.12 0.67
C GLU A 247 -23.63 -11.72 0.46
N PHE A 248 -22.83 -11.58 -0.59
CA PHE A 248 -22.38 -10.27 -1.09
C PHE A 248 -23.50 -9.59 -1.85
N CYS A 249 -23.52 -8.25 -1.82
CA CYS A 249 -24.53 -7.50 -2.56
C CYS A 249 -24.42 -7.74 -4.07
N THR A 250 -25.57 -8.06 -4.66
CA THR A 250 -25.73 -8.29 -6.12
C THR A 250 -26.29 -7.02 -6.78
N VAL A 251 -26.31 -6.99 -8.10
CA VAL A 251 -26.92 -5.87 -8.87
C VAL A 251 -28.36 -5.54 -8.42
N ASN A 252 -29.13 -6.53 -7.94
CA ASN A 252 -30.53 -6.35 -7.54
C ASN A 252 -30.68 -5.77 -6.12
N SER A 253 -29.74 -6.07 -5.22
CA SER A 253 -29.77 -5.63 -3.81
C SER A 253 -28.89 -4.40 -3.56
N HIS A 254 -27.99 -4.07 -4.48
CA HIS A 254 -27.01 -3.02 -4.33
C HIS A 254 -27.61 -1.61 -4.22
N ASN A 255 -27.08 -0.83 -3.28
CA ASN A 255 -27.51 0.55 -3.04
C ASN A 255 -26.58 1.55 -3.72
N ARG A 256 -26.85 1.84 -4.99
CA ARG A 256 -26.03 2.74 -5.83
C ARG A 256 -26.03 4.19 -5.36
N ASN A 257 -27.01 4.61 -4.55
CA ASN A 257 -27.11 5.99 -4.07
C ASN A 257 -26.34 6.22 -2.77
N ALA A 258 -25.86 5.18 -2.11
CA ALA A 258 -25.14 5.31 -0.85
C ALA A 258 -23.75 5.94 -1.07
N PRO A 259 -23.36 6.98 -0.31
CA PRO A 259 -22.07 7.64 -0.42
C PRO A 259 -20.97 6.82 0.27
N ASN A 260 -20.69 5.60 -0.23
CA ASN A 260 -19.67 4.71 0.28
C ASN A 260 -18.51 4.54 -0.70
N LEU A 261 -17.40 3.95 -0.22
CA LEU A 261 -16.19 3.75 -1.03
C LEU A 261 -16.42 2.79 -2.19
N GLN A 262 -17.22 1.72 -2.02
CA GLN A 262 -17.57 0.79 -3.08
C GLN A 262 -18.19 1.52 -4.28
N ASN A 263 -19.16 2.39 -4.04
CA ASN A 263 -19.79 3.17 -5.10
C ASN A 263 -18.84 4.18 -5.73
N ARG A 264 -18.06 4.88 -4.90
CA ARG A 264 -17.13 5.90 -5.35
C ARG A 264 -16.03 5.34 -6.25
N LEU A 265 -15.42 4.24 -5.84
CA LEU A 265 -14.25 3.68 -6.52
C LEU A 265 -14.63 2.65 -7.60
N CYS A 266 -15.73 1.92 -7.42
CA CYS A 266 -16.17 0.86 -8.34
C CYS A 266 -17.28 1.28 -9.31
N SER A 267 -17.43 2.58 -9.61
CA SER A 267 -18.42 3.11 -10.55
C SER A 267 -19.85 2.62 -10.24
N SER A 268 -20.24 2.65 -8.96
CA SER A 268 -21.54 2.18 -8.46
C SER A 268 -21.87 0.72 -8.80
N SER A 269 -20.85 -0.12 -8.99
CA SER A 269 -20.99 -1.57 -9.22
C SER A 269 -21.16 -2.32 -7.89
N SER A 270 -21.97 -3.37 -7.88
CA SER A 270 -22.13 -4.24 -6.72
C SER A 270 -20.86 -5.04 -6.43
N ALA A 271 -20.70 -5.49 -5.19
CA ALA A 271 -19.61 -6.38 -4.81
C ALA A 271 -19.56 -7.62 -5.70
N TRP A 272 -20.70 -8.25 -5.97
CA TRP A 272 -20.77 -9.44 -6.83
C TRP A 272 -20.39 -9.15 -8.30
N ASP A 273 -20.72 -7.98 -8.83
CA ASP A 273 -20.32 -7.60 -10.20
C ASP A 273 -18.79 -7.46 -10.35
N ILE A 274 -18.12 -7.02 -9.30
CA ILE A 274 -16.65 -6.94 -9.28
C ILE A 274 -16.05 -8.33 -9.13
N MET A 275 -16.53 -9.13 -8.18
CA MET A 275 -16.10 -10.51 -7.99
C MET A 275 -16.25 -11.35 -9.26
N GLY A 276 -17.38 -11.21 -9.96
CA GLY A 276 -17.66 -11.95 -11.19
C GLY A 276 -16.68 -11.70 -12.34
N LYS A 277 -15.93 -10.61 -12.29
CA LYS A 277 -14.85 -10.30 -13.27
C LYS A 277 -13.50 -10.90 -12.88
N HIS A 278 -13.36 -11.36 -11.64
CA HIS A 278 -12.12 -11.93 -11.13
C HIS A 278 -11.89 -13.35 -11.66
N GLU A 279 -10.62 -13.73 -11.82
CA GLU A 279 -10.22 -15.05 -12.32
C GLU A 279 -10.78 -16.22 -11.50
N ASP A 280 -11.01 -16.04 -10.22
CA ASP A 280 -11.56 -17.07 -9.31
C ASP A 280 -12.95 -17.53 -9.74
N PHE A 281 -13.72 -16.68 -10.41
CA PHE A 281 -15.11 -16.99 -10.81
C PHE A 281 -15.26 -17.20 -12.31
N ASN A 282 -14.20 -17.03 -13.09
CA ASN A 282 -14.18 -17.28 -14.52
C ASN A 282 -14.24 -18.79 -14.80
N ASN A 283 -15.38 -19.27 -15.34
CA ASN A 283 -15.62 -20.68 -15.67
C ASN A 283 -15.54 -21.64 -14.46
N ASN A 284 -15.73 -21.14 -13.25
CA ASN A 284 -15.77 -21.96 -12.06
C ASN A 284 -17.19 -22.45 -11.79
N GLU A 285 -17.37 -23.77 -11.68
CA GLU A 285 -18.66 -24.39 -11.38
C GLU A 285 -18.72 -24.85 -9.91
N PRO A 286 -19.91 -24.79 -9.29
CA PRO A 286 -20.05 -25.31 -7.93
C PRO A 286 -19.70 -26.80 -7.88
N PRO A 287 -18.94 -27.25 -6.87
CA PRO A 287 -18.60 -28.65 -6.71
C PRO A 287 -19.83 -29.50 -6.37
N PRO A 288 -19.75 -30.84 -6.49
CA PRO A 288 -20.78 -31.74 -5.98
C PRO A 288 -21.17 -31.47 -4.52
N ALA A 289 -22.34 -31.89 -4.08
CA ALA A 289 -22.99 -31.52 -2.82
C ALA A 289 -22.12 -31.74 -1.54
N ASP A 290 -21.22 -32.70 -1.52
CA ASP A 290 -20.57 -33.22 -0.32
C ASP A 290 -19.05 -32.90 -0.22
N VAL A 291 -18.62 -31.74 -0.67
CA VAL A 291 -17.22 -31.33 -0.50
C VAL A 291 -16.98 -30.88 0.93
N PRO A 292 -15.99 -31.46 1.64
CA PRO A 292 -15.62 -30.99 2.96
C PRO A 292 -14.97 -29.59 2.86
N THR A 293 -15.59 -28.59 3.48
CA THR A 293 -15.07 -27.22 3.52
C THR A 293 -14.08 -26.99 4.67
N GLN A 294 -13.74 -28.05 5.42
CA GLN A 294 -12.82 -27.94 6.56
C GLN A 294 -11.37 -27.81 6.04
N PRO A 295 -10.66 -26.72 6.39
CA PRO A 295 -9.30 -26.51 5.94
C PRO A 295 -8.32 -27.45 6.63
N THR A 296 -7.20 -27.72 5.95
CA THR A 296 -6.02 -28.35 6.53
C THR A 296 -4.99 -27.30 6.85
N PHE A 297 -4.18 -27.53 7.89
CA PHE A 297 -3.20 -26.57 8.38
C PHE A 297 -1.79 -27.13 8.39
N SER A 298 -0.80 -26.31 7.95
CA SER A 298 0.61 -26.54 8.16
C SER A 298 1.17 -25.52 9.15
N LEU A 299 1.95 -25.97 10.13
CA LEU A 299 2.62 -25.10 11.07
C LEU A 299 4.07 -24.94 10.62
N LEU A 300 4.44 -23.74 10.22
CA LEU A 300 5.76 -23.41 9.71
C LEU A 300 6.52 -22.60 10.76
N ARG A 301 7.81 -22.87 10.92
CA ARG A 301 8.67 -22.08 11.81
C ARG A 301 10.01 -21.82 11.12
N PRO A 302 10.39 -20.53 10.89
CA PRO A 302 11.67 -20.21 10.31
C PRO A 302 12.81 -20.61 11.24
N SER A 303 13.89 -21.08 10.64
CA SER A 303 15.18 -21.26 11.28
C SER A 303 16.04 -20.00 11.09
N HIS A 304 17.33 -20.09 11.40
CA HIS A 304 18.28 -19.04 11.00
C HIS A 304 18.27 -18.87 9.49
N ARG A 305 18.40 -17.64 9.03
CA ARG A 305 18.52 -17.31 7.61
C ARG A 305 19.74 -17.95 7.00
N VAL A 306 19.59 -18.61 5.87
CA VAL A 306 20.67 -19.21 5.10
C VAL A 306 20.68 -18.59 3.71
N ILE A 307 21.78 -17.93 3.36
CA ILE A 307 21.89 -17.14 2.14
C ILE A 307 23.22 -17.39 1.42
N THR A 308 23.19 -17.52 0.11
CA THR A 308 24.39 -17.60 -0.70
C THR A 308 24.49 -16.44 -1.68
N LEU A 309 25.59 -15.69 -1.61
CA LEU A 309 25.94 -14.70 -2.62
C LEU A 309 26.54 -15.40 -3.84
N VAL A 310 25.91 -15.29 -4.99
CA VAL A 310 26.36 -15.85 -6.27
C VAL A 310 26.80 -14.69 -7.16
N LEU A 311 28.12 -14.49 -7.25
CA LEU A 311 28.74 -13.27 -7.73
C LEU A 311 29.45 -13.50 -9.06
N ASP A 312 29.06 -12.75 -10.07
CA ASP A 312 29.68 -12.76 -11.40
C ASP A 312 31.08 -12.12 -11.36
N LYS A 313 32.03 -12.80 -11.94
CA LYS A 313 33.38 -12.29 -12.20
C LYS A 313 33.81 -12.48 -13.67
N SER A 314 32.84 -12.59 -14.58
CA SER A 314 33.10 -12.71 -16.02
C SER A 314 33.88 -11.52 -16.59
N GLY A 315 34.35 -11.62 -17.83
CA GLY A 315 35.15 -10.57 -18.44
C GLY A 315 34.42 -9.23 -18.62
N SER A 316 33.08 -9.25 -18.82
CA SER A 316 32.23 -8.06 -18.95
C SER A 316 32.20 -7.22 -17.68
N MET A 317 32.37 -7.83 -16.51
CA MET A 317 32.44 -7.14 -15.22
C MET A 317 33.61 -6.15 -15.08
N SER A 318 34.53 -6.13 -16.02
CA SER A 318 35.59 -5.08 -16.09
C SER A 318 35.06 -3.71 -16.53
N GLY A 319 33.92 -3.66 -17.24
CA GLY A 319 33.30 -2.43 -17.70
C GLY A 319 32.68 -1.63 -16.56
N GLY A 320 32.63 -0.29 -16.66
CA GLY A 320 31.92 0.57 -15.72
C GLY A 320 32.28 0.41 -14.24
N SER A 321 33.45 -0.14 -13.91
CA SER A 321 33.87 -0.49 -12.53
C SER A 321 32.89 -1.48 -11.84
N ARG A 322 32.14 -2.29 -12.59
CA ARG A 322 31.09 -3.19 -12.08
C ARG A 322 31.59 -4.13 -10.98
N LEU A 323 32.77 -4.81 -11.21
CA LEU A 323 33.35 -5.67 -10.18
C LEU A 323 33.71 -4.89 -8.88
N GLN A 324 34.24 -3.67 -8.99
CA GLN A 324 34.57 -2.88 -7.81
C GLN A 324 33.28 -2.46 -7.04
N ARG A 325 32.26 -2.04 -7.76
CA ARG A 325 30.95 -1.68 -7.19
C ARG A 325 30.27 -2.89 -6.54
N LEU A 326 30.29 -4.07 -7.20
CA LEU A 326 29.82 -5.33 -6.64
C LEU A 326 30.53 -5.63 -5.31
N ARG A 327 31.86 -5.50 -5.27
CA ARG A 327 32.65 -5.75 -4.05
C ARG A 327 32.29 -4.77 -2.93
N GLN A 328 32.12 -3.48 -3.24
CA GLN A 328 31.71 -2.46 -2.28
C GLN A 328 30.32 -2.76 -1.71
N ALA A 329 29.34 -3.06 -2.54
CA ALA A 329 27.99 -3.38 -2.10
C ALA A 329 27.93 -4.70 -1.29
N ALA A 330 28.64 -5.74 -1.71
CA ALA A 330 28.74 -7.00 -0.97
C ALA A 330 29.47 -6.83 0.36
N ASP A 331 30.50 -5.96 0.44
CA ASP A 331 31.17 -5.59 1.70
C ASP A 331 30.17 -4.93 2.66
N ILE A 332 29.40 -3.92 2.20
CA ILE A 332 28.38 -3.26 2.99
C ILE A 332 27.32 -4.26 3.46
N PHE A 333 26.86 -5.13 2.57
CA PHE A 333 25.88 -6.16 2.91
C PHE A 333 26.37 -7.09 4.02
N ILE A 334 27.56 -7.65 3.87
CA ILE A 334 28.15 -8.58 4.85
C ILE A 334 28.44 -7.87 6.18
N MET A 335 29.01 -6.65 6.13
CA MET A 335 29.51 -5.98 7.32
C MET A 335 28.42 -5.27 8.12
N GLN A 336 27.29 -4.85 7.49
CA GLN A 336 26.29 -3.98 8.12
C GLN A 336 24.88 -4.53 8.09
N ILE A 337 24.48 -5.12 6.94
CA ILE A 337 23.06 -5.40 6.68
C ILE A 337 22.65 -6.77 7.20
N LEU A 338 23.48 -7.80 6.96
CA LEU A 338 23.17 -9.16 7.42
C LEU A 338 23.15 -9.24 8.94
N GLU A 339 22.09 -9.85 9.46
CA GLU A 339 21.89 -10.04 10.90
C GLU A 339 22.86 -11.07 11.50
N GLU A 340 23.10 -10.97 12.80
CA GLU A 340 23.82 -11.99 13.55
C GLU A 340 23.03 -13.31 13.57
N GLY A 341 23.73 -14.42 13.46
CA GLY A 341 23.15 -15.75 13.39
C GLY A 341 22.89 -16.24 11.97
N ALA A 342 22.86 -15.37 10.94
CA ALA A 342 22.72 -15.78 9.55
C ALA A 342 23.88 -16.68 9.10
N MET A 343 23.58 -17.68 8.26
CA MET A 343 24.53 -18.57 7.60
C MET A 343 24.77 -18.05 6.18
N VAL A 344 26.01 -17.73 5.84
CA VAL A 344 26.35 -17.07 4.57
C VAL A 344 27.35 -17.89 3.78
N GLY A 345 27.02 -18.17 2.52
CA GLY A 345 27.94 -18.77 1.55
C GLY A 345 28.34 -17.77 0.46
N ILE A 346 29.51 -17.96 -0.16
CA ILE A 346 29.97 -17.15 -1.29
C ILE A 346 30.40 -18.05 -2.44
N VAL A 347 29.75 -17.88 -3.58
CA VAL A 347 30.04 -18.51 -4.85
C VAL A 347 30.45 -17.43 -5.84
N THR A 348 31.50 -17.68 -6.63
CA THR A 348 31.82 -16.84 -7.78
C THR A 348 31.69 -17.66 -9.05
N PHE A 349 31.27 -17.03 -10.14
CA PHE A 349 31.18 -17.70 -11.44
C PHE A 349 31.70 -16.86 -12.59
N ASP A 350 32.11 -17.55 -13.60
CA ASP A 350 32.44 -17.09 -14.95
C ASP A 350 31.91 -18.13 -15.96
N SER A 351 32.72 -18.70 -16.83
CA SER A 351 32.35 -19.89 -17.62
C SER A 351 32.07 -21.12 -16.75
N SER A 352 32.51 -21.11 -15.48
CA SER A 352 32.34 -22.14 -14.45
C SER A 352 32.08 -21.51 -13.10
N ALA A 353 31.58 -22.27 -12.14
CA ALA A 353 31.29 -21.77 -10.79
C ALA A 353 32.18 -22.41 -9.74
N GLN A 354 32.59 -21.62 -8.74
CA GLN A 354 33.44 -22.05 -7.62
C GLN A 354 32.88 -21.57 -6.29
N THR A 355 32.85 -22.44 -5.30
CA THR A 355 32.62 -22.03 -3.90
C THR A 355 33.87 -21.34 -3.37
N LYS A 356 33.73 -20.10 -2.91
CA LYS A 356 34.83 -19.35 -2.27
C LYS A 356 34.78 -19.46 -0.76
N CYS A 357 33.60 -19.32 -0.17
CA CYS A 357 33.33 -19.65 1.20
C CYS A 357 32.12 -20.60 1.27
N GLY A 358 32.23 -21.71 2.00
CA GLY A 358 31.08 -22.49 2.43
C GLY A 358 30.22 -21.72 3.43
N LEU A 359 29.07 -22.29 3.82
CA LEU A 359 28.20 -21.69 4.81
C LEU A 359 28.98 -21.36 6.09
N THR A 360 29.02 -20.09 6.42
CA THR A 360 29.70 -19.53 7.59
C THR A 360 28.71 -18.72 8.41
N ARG A 361 28.57 -19.06 9.69
CA ARG A 361 27.68 -18.34 10.59
C ARG A 361 28.26 -16.98 10.98
N ILE A 362 27.47 -15.93 10.88
CA ILE A 362 27.82 -14.61 11.36
C ILE A 362 27.64 -14.58 12.88
N THR A 363 28.74 -14.43 13.61
CA THR A 363 28.74 -14.37 15.08
C THR A 363 29.39 -13.08 15.61
N ASP A 364 30.29 -12.50 14.81
CA ASP A 364 31.09 -11.35 15.21
C ASP A 364 31.73 -10.68 13.97
N THR A 365 32.50 -9.61 14.18
CA THR A 365 33.25 -8.93 13.13
C THR A 365 34.27 -9.83 12.43
N ARG A 366 34.88 -10.82 13.15
CA ARG A 366 35.87 -11.72 12.56
C ARG A 366 35.23 -12.67 11.53
N SER A 367 34.05 -13.19 11.80
CA SER A 367 33.29 -14.02 10.86
C SER A 367 32.88 -13.22 9.62
N ARG A 368 32.53 -11.94 9.78
CA ARG A 368 32.24 -11.03 8.67
C ARG A 368 33.47 -10.74 7.82
N GLU A 369 34.64 -10.47 8.43
CA GLU A 369 35.90 -10.25 7.73
C GLU A 369 36.36 -11.52 6.99
N ALA A 370 36.13 -12.71 7.54
CA ALA A 370 36.40 -13.97 6.85
C ALA A 370 35.57 -14.09 5.57
N LEU A 371 34.26 -13.82 5.61
CA LEU A 371 33.37 -13.79 4.46
C LEU A 371 33.80 -12.73 3.43
N LYS A 372 34.11 -11.52 3.88
CA LYS A 372 34.61 -10.45 3.02
C LYS A 372 35.86 -10.86 2.21
N SER A 373 36.77 -11.64 2.83
CA SER A 373 37.99 -12.10 2.16
C SER A 373 37.71 -13.06 0.99
N CYS A 374 36.52 -13.63 0.88
CA CYS A 374 36.07 -14.53 -0.19
C CYS A 374 35.47 -13.80 -1.41
N LEU A 375 35.31 -12.48 -1.34
CA LEU A 375 34.77 -11.69 -2.45
C LEU A 375 35.75 -11.69 -3.66
N PRO A 376 35.22 -11.65 -4.93
CA PRO A 376 36.04 -11.78 -6.11
C PRO A 376 37.03 -10.62 -6.25
N THR A 377 38.29 -10.90 -6.62
CA THR A 377 39.35 -9.89 -6.76
C THR A 377 39.74 -9.59 -8.20
N GLY A 378 39.26 -10.37 -9.17
CA GLY A 378 39.59 -10.20 -10.57
C GLY A 378 38.53 -10.76 -11.48
N VAL A 379 38.50 -10.31 -12.71
CA VAL A 379 37.60 -10.73 -13.79
C VAL A 379 38.23 -11.72 -14.74
N GLY A 380 37.43 -12.51 -15.43
CA GLY A 380 37.88 -13.40 -16.52
C GLY A 380 36.82 -14.43 -16.92
N GLY A 381 37.03 -15.02 -18.09
CA GLY A 381 36.13 -16.04 -18.62
C GLY A 381 34.86 -15.49 -19.29
N GLY A 382 34.01 -16.40 -19.75
CA GLY A 382 32.64 -16.10 -20.19
C GLY A 382 31.65 -16.10 -19.03
N THR A 383 30.36 -16.15 -19.33
CA THR A 383 29.27 -16.07 -18.31
C THR A 383 28.44 -17.35 -18.37
N ASN A 384 28.26 -18.03 -17.24
CA ASN A 384 27.35 -19.18 -17.08
C ASN A 384 26.58 -19.04 -15.77
N ILE A 385 25.43 -18.37 -15.85
CA ILE A 385 24.56 -18.08 -14.71
C ILE A 385 24.03 -19.35 -14.07
N CYS A 386 23.61 -20.33 -14.88
CA CYS A 386 23.08 -21.59 -14.38
C CYS A 386 24.14 -22.44 -13.62
N ALA A 387 25.42 -22.36 -13.99
CA ALA A 387 26.48 -22.97 -13.21
C ALA A 387 26.61 -22.28 -11.84
N GLY A 388 26.51 -20.95 -11.80
CA GLY A 388 26.47 -20.15 -10.55
C GLY A 388 25.32 -20.56 -9.64
N VAL A 389 24.09 -20.57 -10.15
CA VAL A 389 22.88 -20.96 -9.41
C VAL A 389 22.98 -22.38 -8.89
N SER A 390 23.36 -23.34 -9.74
CA SER A 390 23.54 -24.76 -9.33
C SER A 390 24.59 -24.92 -8.23
N LYS A 391 25.69 -24.14 -8.31
CA LYS A 391 26.68 -24.12 -7.24
C LYS A 391 26.17 -23.50 -5.97
N GLY A 392 25.33 -22.46 -6.08
CA GLY A 392 24.59 -21.85 -4.95
C GLY A 392 23.73 -22.89 -4.22
N PHE A 393 22.92 -23.67 -4.95
CA PHE A 393 22.14 -24.75 -4.35
C PHE A 393 23.01 -25.80 -3.64
N GLN A 394 24.18 -26.14 -4.18
CA GLN A 394 25.12 -27.08 -3.53
C GLN A 394 25.67 -26.50 -2.21
N VAL A 395 25.91 -25.20 -2.16
CA VAL A 395 26.38 -24.53 -0.93
C VAL A 395 25.27 -24.48 0.11
N LEU A 396 24.07 -24.12 -0.29
CA LEU A 396 22.91 -24.06 0.59
C LEU A 396 22.57 -25.44 1.18
N SER A 397 22.64 -26.49 0.38
CA SER A 397 22.35 -27.86 0.85
C SER A 397 23.43 -28.47 1.77
N ALA A 398 24.43 -27.72 2.19
CA ALA A 398 25.52 -28.25 3.01
C ALA A 398 25.15 -28.40 4.51
N ASP A 399 24.13 -27.72 4.99
CA ASP A 399 23.70 -27.76 6.40
C ASP A 399 22.64 -28.83 6.67
N ASP A 400 21.61 -28.95 5.84
CA ASP A 400 20.46 -29.82 6.06
C ASP A 400 20.13 -30.77 4.88
N GLY A 401 20.91 -30.69 3.78
CA GLY A 401 20.72 -31.49 2.57
C GLY A 401 19.73 -30.91 1.56
N SER A 402 19.22 -29.71 1.77
CA SER A 402 18.22 -29.04 0.93
C SER A 402 18.56 -27.58 0.73
N ALA A 403 18.21 -27.01 -0.41
CA ALA A 403 18.22 -25.56 -0.64
C ALA A 403 16.82 -24.95 -0.44
N SER A 404 15.84 -25.77 -0.06
CA SER A 404 14.45 -25.31 0.10
C SER A 404 14.31 -24.46 1.38
N GLY A 405 13.77 -23.26 1.22
CA GLY A 405 13.63 -22.29 2.31
C GLY A 405 14.87 -21.41 2.52
N ASP A 406 15.86 -21.51 1.64
CA ASP A 406 17.07 -20.69 1.64
C ASP A 406 17.03 -19.62 0.55
N GLU A 407 18.04 -18.75 0.57
CA GLU A 407 18.11 -17.61 -0.33
C GLU A 407 19.40 -17.60 -1.17
N ILE A 408 19.27 -17.16 -2.40
CA ILE A 408 20.39 -16.78 -3.27
C ILE A 408 20.24 -15.28 -3.61
N VAL A 409 21.35 -14.53 -3.50
CA VAL A 409 21.47 -13.21 -4.12
C VAL A 409 22.43 -13.35 -5.30
N LEU A 410 21.86 -13.31 -6.50
CA LEU A 410 22.57 -13.41 -7.76
C LEU A 410 22.88 -12.03 -8.31
N MET A 411 24.17 -11.71 -8.49
CA MET A 411 24.63 -10.47 -9.09
C MET A 411 25.39 -10.75 -10.37
N THR A 412 24.95 -10.16 -11.50
CA THR A 412 25.56 -10.37 -12.81
C THR A 412 25.27 -9.19 -13.75
N ASP A 413 26.20 -8.93 -14.66
CA ASP A 413 25.94 -8.09 -15.83
C ASP A 413 25.49 -8.93 -17.06
N GLY A 414 25.35 -10.19 -16.89
CA GLY A 414 24.67 -11.31 -17.51
C GLY A 414 24.38 -11.28 -18.98
N GLU A 415 25.41 -11.47 -19.80
CA GLU A 415 25.23 -11.86 -21.19
C GLU A 415 25.31 -13.41 -21.30
N ASP A 416 24.26 -14.13 -20.86
CA ASP A 416 24.18 -15.60 -20.92
C ASP A 416 22.94 -16.05 -21.71
N GLY A 417 23.16 -16.54 -22.93
CA GLY A 417 22.11 -17.14 -23.76
C GLY A 417 21.60 -18.51 -23.27
N GLY A 418 22.21 -19.09 -22.24
CA GLY A 418 21.87 -20.41 -21.70
C GLY A 418 21.02 -20.41 -20.44
N ILE A 419 20.64 -19.24 -19.90
CA ILE A 419 19.99 -19.06 -18.62
C ILE A 419 18.66 -19.83 -18.46
N SER A 420 17.91 -20.06 -19.54
CA SER A 420 16.66 -20.83 -19.51
C SER A 420 16.83 -22.30 -19.12
N SER A 421 18.05 -22.83 -19.25
CA SER A 421 18.33 -24.23 -18.92
C SER A 421 18.18 -24.57 -17.44
N CYS A 422 18.20 -23.58 -16.52
CA CYS A 422 18.03 -23.82 -15.10
C CYS A 422 16.64 -23.40 -14.55
N PHE A 423 15.73 -22.90 -15.37
CA PHE A 423 14.39 -22.45 -14.92
C PHE A 423 13.62 -23.54 -14.18
N GLU A 424 13.65 -24.78 -14.68
CA GLU A 424 12.95 -25.89 -14.04
C GLU A 424 13.58 -26.24 -12.68
N ALA A 425 14.92 -26.25 -12.60
CA ALA A 425 15.62 -26.47 -11.34
C ALA A 425 15.31 -25.36 -10.32
N VAL A 426 15.21 -24.09 -10.75
CA VAL A 426 14.84 -22.97 -9.90
C VAL A 426 13.40 -23.12 -9.40
N ARG A 427 12.46 -23.40 -10.30
CA ARG A 427 11.03 -23.55 -9.97
C ARG A 427 10.78 -24.65 -8.94
N THR A 428 11.55 -25.73 -8.99
CA THR A 428 11.39 -26.92 -8.14
C THR A 428 12.26 -26.92 -6.89
N SER A 429 13.25 -26.01 -6.79
CA SER A 429 14.21 -25.97 -5.68
C SER A 429 13.59 -25.62 -4.33
N GLY A 430 12.55 -24.80 -4.31
CA GLY A 430 12.02 -24.19 -3.08
C GLY A 430 12.93 -23.09 -2.50
N CYS A 431 14.02 -22.71 -3.21
CA CYS A 431 14.94 -21.64 -2.84
C CYS A 431 14.43 -20.31 -3.40
N THR A 432 14.55 -19.22 -2.66
CA THR A 432 14.25 -17.85 -3.13
C THR A 432 15.50 -17.26 -3.77
N ILE A 433 15.38 -16.76 -5.03
CA ILE A 433 16.51 -16.16 -5.76
C ILE A 433 16.21 -14.69 -6.01
N HIS A 434 16.95 -13.81 -5.34
CA HIS A 434 16.97 -12.39 -5.62
C HIS A 434 17.99 -12.10 -6.72
N THR A 435 17.64 -11.29 -7.70
CA THR A 435 18.51 -10.96 -8.84
C THR A 435 18.84 -9.48 -8.85
N ILE A 436 20.11 -9.15 -9.06
CA ILE A 436 20.61 -7.80 -9.24
C ILE A 436 21.33 -7.72 -10.59
N ALA A 437 20.69 -7.08 -11.56
CA ALA A 437 21.24 -6.85 -12.88
C ALA A 437 22.19 -5.64 -12.85
N LEU A 438 23.41 -5.81 -13.40
CA LEU A 438 24.43 -4.75 -13.47
C LEU A 438 24.58 -4.27 -14.91
N GLY A 439 24.38 -2.96 -15.12
CA GLY A 439 24.51 -2.36 -16.44
C GLY A 439 23.42 -2.76 -17.45
N PRO A 440 23.40 -2.11 -18.61
CA PRO A 440 22.30 -2.20 -19.57
C PRO A 440 22.24 -3.51 -20.34
N SER A 441 23.32 -4.29 -20.38
CA SER A 441 23.46 -5.50 -21.22
C SER A 441 22.95 -6.78 -20.56
N ALA A 442 22.55 -6.75 -19.30
CA ALA A 442 22.04 -7.93 -18.60
C ALA A 442 20.80 -8.52 -19.31
N VAL A 443 20.76 -9.86 -19.48
CA VAL A 443 19.68 -10.54 -20.20
C VAL A 443 18.33 -10.36 -19.52
N LYS A 444 17.27 -10.31 -20.32
CA LYS A 444 15.88 -10.13 -19.83
C LYS A 444 15.40 -11.29 -18.98
N GLU A 445 15.90 -12.46 -19.28
CA GLU A 445 15.55 -13.69 -18.60
C GLU A 445 16.06 -13.77 -17.15
N LEU A 446 16.88 -12.80 -16.72
CA LEU A 446 17.38 -12.73 -15.34
C LEU A 446 16.23 -12.48 -14.35
N GLU A 447 15.29 -11.60 -14.68
CA GLU A 447 14.12 -11.33 -13.85
C GLU A 447 13.24 -12.58 -13.70
N LYS A 448 13.24 -13.46 -14.71
CA LYS A 448 12.49 -14.72 -14.67
C LYS A 448 12.95 -15.68 -13.56
N LEU A 449 14.23 -15.66 -13.19
CA LEU A 449 14.74 -16.46 -12.07
C LEU A 449 14.12 -15.99 -10.74
N ALA A 450 14.06 -14.68 -10.52
CA ALA A 450 13.42 -14.11 -9.33
C ALA A 450 11.93 -14.42 -9.32
N GLU A 451 11.23 -14.22 -10.43
CA GLU A 451 9.81 -14.50 -10.57
C GLU A 451 9.47 -15.98 -10.28
N LEU A 452 10.20 -16.93 -10.87
CA LEU A 452 9.98 -18.37 -10.68
C LEU A 452 10.20 -18.83 -9.24
N SER A 453 11.06 -18.14 -8.49
CA SER A 453 11.42 -18.47 -7.11
C SER A 453 10.72 -17.59 -6.07
N GLY A 454 10.00 -16.53 -6.50
CA GLY A 454 9.36 -15.54 -5.60
C GLY A 454 10.36 -14.60 -4.93
N GLY A 455 11.52 -14.37 -5.55
CA GLY A 455 12.51 -13.39 -5.13
C GLY A 455 12.23 -12.00 -5.72
N LEU A 456 13.09 -11.05 -5.34
CA LEU A 456 13.06 -9.66 -5.81
C LEU A 456 14.02 -9.49 -7.00
N ASN A 457 13.73 -8.53 -7.87
CA ASN A 457 14.63 -8.14 -8.93
C ASN A 457 15.03 -6.67 -8.81
N PHE A 458 16.30 -6.38 -8.99
CA PHE A 458 16.86 -5.05 -8.92
C PHE A 458 17.76 -4.78 -10.12
N PHE A 459 17.97 -3.51 -10.41
CA PHE A 459 18.85 -3.05 -11.45
C PHE A 459 19.76 -1.94 -10.95
N ALA A 460 21.03 -2.04 -11.25
CA ALA A 460 22.01 -0.98 -11.05
C ALA A 460 22.64 -0.62 -12.40
N SER A 461 22.39 0.60 -12.86
CA SER A 461 22.96 1.12 -14.08
C SER A 461 24.48 1.31 -13.97
N ASP A 462 25.14 1.54 -15.09
CA ASP A 462 26.55 1.96 -15.10
C ASP A 462 26.72 3.44 -14.72
N ASN A 463 25.62 4.17 -14.51
CA ASN A 463 25.66 5.51 -13.94
C ASN A 463 26.24 5.43 -12.53
N VAL A 464 27.36 6.08 -12.34
CA VAL A 464 28.25 5.89 -11.21
C VAL A 464 27.79 6.68 -9.99
N ASP A 465 26.78 7.53 -10.14
CA ASP A 465 26.22 8.43 -9.12
C ASP A 465 25.07 7.80 -8.29
N GLY A 466 24.72 6.53 -8.56
CA GLY A 466 23.68 5.80 -7.84
C GLY A 466 24.21 4.71 -6.92
N ASN A 467 23.70 4.65 -5.70
CA ASN A 467 23.92 3.56 -4.73
C ASN A 467 22.98 2.38 -4.93
N ALA A 468 22.42 2.21 -6.14
CA ALA A 468 21.39 1.22 -6.42
C ALA A 468 21.71 -0.22 -5.96
N LEU A 469 23.01 -0.60 -5.97
CA LEU A 469 23.44 -1.90 -5.45
C LEU A 469 23.28 -2.02 -3.92
N VAL A 470 23.61 -0.99 -3.18
CA VAL A 470 23.45 -0.98 -1.71
C VAL A 470 21.97 -0.95 -1.37
N ASP A 471 21.20 -0.14 -2.12
CA ASP A 471 19.75 -0.03 -1.95
C ASP A 471 19.05 -1.37 -2.20
N ALA A 472 19.49 -2.12 -3.23
CA ALA A 472 19.00 -3.47 -3.51
C ALA A 472 19.25 -4.45 -2.34
N PHE A 473 20.44 -4.44 -1.78
CA PHE A 473 20.76 -5.31 -0.64
C PHE A 473 19.97 -4.93 0.62
N THR A 474 19.78 -3.65 0.88
CA THR A 474 18.96 -3.19 2.03
C THR A 474 17.51 -3.67 1.89
N SER A 475 16.97 -3.66 0.68
CA SER A 475 15.59 -4.12 0.41
C SER A 475 15.40 -5.63 0.55
N ILE A 476 16.44 -6.43 0.35
CA ILE A 476 16.37 -7.90 0.51
C ILE A 476 16.20 -8.31 1.99
N THR A 477 16.54 -7.45 2.95
CA THR A 477 16.52 -7.80 4.38
C THR A 477 15.23 -7.43 5.11
N THR A 478 14.31 -6.72 4.48
CA THR A 478 13.12 -6.14 5.13
C THR A 478 11.99 -7.13 5.48
N ASP A 479 12.13 -8.41 5.18
CA ASP A 479 11.05 -9.41 5.18
C ASP A 479 10.88 -10.22 6.49
N SER A 480 11.69 -9.93 7.53
CA SER A 480 11.74 -10.75 8.75
C SER A 480 10.60 -10.52 9.75
N GLY A 481 9.93 -9.38 9.68
CA GLY A 481 8.92 -8.96 10.66
C GLY A 481 9.47 -8.52 12.02
N ASP A 482 10.78 -8.60 12.23
CA ASP A 482 11.45 -8.11 13.45
C ASP A 482 11.89 -6.66 13.25
N SER A 483 11.08 -5.73 13.76
CA SER A 483 11.38 -4.30 13.68
C SER A 483 12.65 -3.89 14.44
N ASP A 484 13.06 -4.66 15.46
CA ASP A 484 14.23 -4.36 16.28
C ASP A 484 15.54 -4.74 15.56
N ALA A 485 15.48 -5.73 14.67
CA ALA A 485 16.61 -6.19 13.86
C ALA A 485 16.69 -5.48 12.50
N LEU A 486 15.70 -4.66 12.15
CA LEU A 486 15.61 -4.00 10.84
C LEU A 486 16.68 -2.92 10.69
N VAL A 487 17.52 -3.04 9.66
CA VAL A 487 18.43 -1.98 9.23
C VAL A 487 17.68 -0.98 8.36
N ILE A 488 17.62 0.27 8.82
CA ILE A 488 16.89 1.35 8.17
C ILE A 488 17.89 2.25 7.44
N GLN A 489 17.64 2.49 6.16
CA GLN A 489 18.45 3.37 5.35
C GLN A 489 17.93 4.81 5.45
N LEU A 490 18.80 5.72 5.88
CA LEU A 490 18.49 7.13 6.12
C LEU A 490 18.88 7.99 4.92
N GLU A 491 20.03 7.68 4.31
CA GLU A 491 20.52 8.36 3.13
C GLU A 491 21.24 7.36 2.21
N SER A 492 21.08 7.56 0.93
CA SER A 492 21.78 6.83 -0.12
C SER A 492 21.96 7.77 -1.31
N THR A 493 23.15 8.34 -1.42
CA THR A 493 23.45 9.34 -2.44
C THR A 493 24.83 9.11 -3.03
N GLY A 494 25.04 9.58 -4.23
CA GLY A 494 26.33 9.57 -4.90
C GLY A 494 26.45 10.69 -5.90
N LYS A 495 27.68 11.07 -6.20
CA LYS A 495 27.98 12.15 -7.14
C LYS A 495 29.33 11.95 -7.81
N VAL A 496 29.37 12.24 -9.10
CA VAL A 496 30.62 12.34 -9.86
C VAL A 496 31.22 13.73 -9.64
N LEU A 497 32.44 13.79 -9.10
CA LEU A 497 33.09 15.02 -8.69
C LEU A 497 34.45 15.19 -9.40
N ILE A 498 34.72 16.36 -9.94
CA ILE A 498 36.05 16.68 -10.41
C ILE A 498 37.00 16.93 -9.23
N SER A 499 38.30 17.00 -9.48
CA SER A 499 39.30 17.24 -8.43
C SER A 499 38.97 18.45 -7.56
N ASN A 500 39.04 18.29 -6.23
CA ASN A 500 38.68 19.27 -5.19
C ASN A 500 37.22 19.75 -5.20
N GLN A 501 36.33 19.15 -5.97
CA GLN A 501 34.89 19.35 -5.85
C GLN A 501 34.33 18.52 -4.68
N TRP A 502 33.20 18.95 -4.11
CA TRP A 502 32.58 18.31 -2.95
C TRP A 502 31.09 17.99 -3.17
N MET A 503 30.61 17.11 -2.34
CA MET A 503 29.18 16.88 -2.10
C MET A 503 28.90 17.07 -0.61
N ASP A 504 27.75 17.62 -0.30
CA ASP A 504 27.29 17.90 1.06
C ASP A 504 25.79 17.63 1.16
N GLY A 505 25.30 17.52 2.39
CA GLY A 505 23.88 17.33 2.68
C GLY A 505 23.62 17.07 4.15
N ASP A 506 22.35 16.88 4.45
CA ASP A 506 21.83 16.68 5.79
C ASP A 506 21.14 15.30 5.90
N VAL A 507 21.29 14.66 7.07
CA VAL A 507 20.58 13.41 7.43
C VAL A 507 19.91 13.62 8.76
N ASN A 508 18.60 13.45 8.81
CA ASN A 508 17.84 13.60 10.04
C ASN A 508 17.64 12.24 10.73
N ILE A 509 18.18 12.11 11.93
CA ILE A 509 18.02 10.95 12.81
C ILE A 509 16.97 11.31 13.85
N ASP A 510 15.82 10.63 13.80
CA ASP A 510 14.74 10.82 14.77
C ASP A 510 14.93 9.95 16.02
N ALA A 511 14.15 10.22 17.08
CA ALA A 511 14.28 9.52 18.36
C ALA A 511 13.90 8.02 18.32
N SER A 512 13.23 7.53 17.26
CA SER A 512 12.88 6.12 17.15
C SER A 512 14.03 5.21 16.71
N ILE A 513 15.12 5.80 16.21
CA ILE A 513 16.33 5.12 15.73
C ILE A 513 17.59 5.64 16.41
N GLY A 514 18.76 5.15 16.04
CA GLY A 514 20.05 5.63 16.51
C GLY A 514 21.03 4.51 16.89
N ASN A 515 20.54 3.30 17.13
CA ASN A 515 21.43 2.17 17.41
C ASN A 515 22.19 1.75 16.15
N ASN A 516 23.42 1.33 16.32
CA ASN A 516 24.30 0.88 15.24
C ASN A 516 24.30 1.82 14.01
N THR A 517 24.29 3.14 14.25
CA THR A 517 24.30 4.11 13.18
C THR A 517 25.66 4.12 12.50
N GLN A 518 25.65 3.97 11.18
CA GLN A 518 26.87 3.90 10.37
C GLN A 518 26.78 4.83 9.16
N PHE A 519 27.89 5.55 8.92
CA PHE A 519 28.14 6.32 7.72
C PHE A 519 29.20 5.59 6.90
N VAL A 520 28.87 5.20 5.68
CA VAL A 520 29.79 4.52 4.77
C VAL A 520 29.99 5.33 3.53
N VAL A 521 31.25 5.66 3.27
CA VAL A 521 31.69 6.39 2.10
C VAL A 521 32.42 5.44 1.17
N THR A 522 32.11 5.48 -0.14
CA THR A 522 32.87 4.74 -1.15
C THR A 522 33.44 5.70 -2.20
N TRP A 523 34.53 5.25 -2.84
CA TRP A 523 35.21 5.98 -3.91
C TRP A 523 35.76 5.02 -4.97
N GLN A 524 36.21 5.56 -6.11
CA GLN A 524 36.78 4.73 -7.17
C GLN A 524 38.29 4.94 -7.35
N SER A 525 38.84 6.10 -7.02
CA SER A 525 40.25 6.44 -7.24
C SER A 525 41.04 6.62 -5.95
N SER A 526 40.84 7.69 -5.21
CA SER A 526 41.60 8.07 -4.00
C SER A 526 40.69 8.29 -2.82
N VAL A 527 41.20 8.02 -1.61
CA VAL A 527 40.47 8.30 -0.36
C VAL A 527 40.03 9.79 -0.34
N PRO A 528 38.72 10.05 -0.20
CA PRO A 528 38.23 11.43 -0.10
C PRO A 528 38.55 12.07 1.25
N GLU A 529 38.46 13.39 1.33
CA GLU A 529 38.36 14.07 2.60
C GLU A 529 36.92 14.00 3.08
N MET A 530 36.70 13.55 4.31
CA MET A 530 35.42 13.26 4.89
C MET A 530 35.19 14.02 6.18
N HIS A 531 34.03 14.66 6.28
CA HIS A 531 33.59 15.36 7.47
C HIS A 531 32.11 14.98 7.73
N ILE A 532 31.85 14.46 8.92
CA ILE A 532 30.49 14.21 9.43
C ILE A 532 30.35 15.02 10.72
N THR A 533 29.35 15.87 10.80
CA THR A 533 29.10 16.72 11.96
C THR A 533 27.78 16.35 12.62
N ASP A 534 27.82 16.07 13.91
CA ASP A 534 26.64 15.71 14.70
C ASP A 534 25.82 16.96 15.10
N PRO A 535 24.61 16.78 15.68
CA PRO A 535 23.76 17.90 16.11
C PRO A 535 24.38 18.82 17.17
N ASN A 536 25.43 18.37 17.89
CA ASN A 536 26.21 19.19 18.85
C ASN A 536 27.39 19.88 18.23
N ASN A 537 27.56 19.84 16.90
CA ASN A 537 28.69 20.37 16.16
C ASN A 537 30.05 19.67 16.44
N VAL A 538 30.01 18.40 16.89
CA VAL A 538 31.19 17.53 16.92
C VAL A 538 31.42 17.01 15.50
N THR A 539 32.62 17.19 14.96
CA THR A 539 32.99 16.79 13.60
C THR A 539 33.92 15.59 13.62
N TYR A 540 33.47 14.50 12.98
CA TYR A 540 34.28 13.31 12.70
C TYR A 540 34.98 13.49 11.37
N GLN A 541 36.25 13.10 11.30
CA GLN A 541 37.11 13.26 10.13
C GLN A 541 37.72 11.92 9.72
N ASN A 542 38.55 11.91 8.66
CA ASN A 542 39.19 10.70 8.13
C ASN A 542 39.83 9.81 9.20
N GLY A 543 40.35 10.37 10.27
CA GLY A 543 40.96 9.62 11.38
C GLY A 543 39.99 8.81 12.23
N ASP A 544 38.72 9.15 12.18
CA ASP A 544 37.66 8.49 12.94
C ASP A 544 37.01 7.32 12.14
N PHE A 545 37.36 7.22 10.84
CA PHE A 545 36.85 6.19 9.96
C PHE A 545 37.77 4.97 9.89
N VAL A 546 37.17 3.79 9.82
CA VAL A 546 37.89 2.58 9.41
C VAL A 546 37.96 2.58 7.87
N ILE A 547 39.16 2.84 7.35
CA ILE A 547 39.40 2.96 5.90
C ILE A 547 39.94 1.65 5.34
N ASP A 548 39.25 1.07 4.35
CA ASP A 548 39.71 -0.07 3.57
C ASP A 548 40.06 0.34 2.14
N GLY A 549 41.37 0.50 1.88
CA GLY A 549 41.86 0.86 0.56
C GLY A 549 41.70 -0.23 -0.50
N THR A 550 41.51 -1.51 -0.10
CA THR A 550 41.31 -2.63 -1.03
C THR A 550 39.87 -2.66 -1.57
N PHE A 551 38.91 -2.40 -0.71
CA PHE A 551 37.49 -2.29 -1.08
C PHE A 551 37.10 -0.87 -1.44
N LYS A 552 37.98 0.12 -1.17
CA LYS A 552 37.70 1.56 -1.36
C LYS A 552 36.45 1.99 -0.64
N THR A 553 36.37 1.62 0.62
CA THR A 553 35.30 1.95 1.56
C THR A 553 35.86 2.57 2.83
N ALA A 554 35.16 3.52 3.38
CA ALA A 554 35.42 4.11 4.71
C ALA A 554 34.15 4.04 5.55
N ARG A 555 34.26 3.52 6.76
CA ARG A 555 33.13 3.30 7.66
C ARG A 555 33.34 4.04 8.97
N LEU A 556 32.40 4.91 9.30
CA LEU A 556 32.27 5.54 10.61
C LEU A 556 31.07 4.89 11.33
N THR A 557 31.33 4.21 12.43
CA THR A 557 30.29 3.68 13.33
C THR A 557 30.16 4.63 14.50
N ILE A 558 28.98 5.17 14.73
CA ILE A 558 28.71 6.05 15.87
C ILE A 558 28.65 5.20 17.13
N PRO A 559 29.48 5.48 18.13
CA PRO A 559 29.45 4.76 19.40
C PRO A 559 28.10 4.89 20.09
N GLU A 560 27.64 3.81 20.71
CA GLU A 560 26.38 3.76 21.44
C GLU A 560 25.19 4.13 20.55
N ARG A 561 24.33 5.03 21.01
CA ARG A 561 23.18 5.53 20.28
C ARG A 561 23.48 6.89 19.66
N ALA A 562 23.32 7.00 18.32
CA ALA A 562 23.43 8.27 17.64
C ALA A 562 22.39 9.27 18.16
N MET A 563 22.81 10.50 18.32
CA MET A 563 21.97 11.59 18.79
C MET A 563 20.89 11.92 17.76
N ALA A 564 19.64 12.06 18.22
CA ALA A 564 18.56 12.57 17.38
C ALA A 564 18.80 14.03 16.99
N GLY A 565 18.51 14.36 15.73
CA GLY A 565 18.68 15.67 15.14
C GLY A 565 19.33 15.62 13.77
N THR A 566 19.70 16.77 13.25
CA THR A 566 20.28 16.90 11.90
C THR A 566 21.79 16.68 11.95
N TRP A 567 22.24 15.62 11.27
CA TRP A 567 23.64 15.34 10.99
C TRP A 567 24.01 15.89 9.63
N LYS A 568 25.20 16.49 9.51
CA LYS A 568 25.69 17.07 8.27
C LYS A 568 26.87 16.30 7.74
N TYR A 569 26.92 16.09 6.42
CA TYR A 569 28.09 15.50 5.78
C TYR A 569 28.69 16.41 4.73
N TRP A 570 30.00 16.31 4.56
CA TRP A 570 30.75 17.01 3.55
C TRP A 570 31.92 16.14 3.09
N LEU A 571 31.93 15.78 1.80
CA LEU A 571 32.88 14.84 1.20
C LEU A 571 33.55 15.53 0.02
N VAL A 572 34.91 15.50 -0.05
CA VAL A 572 35.69 16.16 -1.09
C VAL A 572 36.48 15.15 -1.89
N ASN A 573 36.39 15.20 -3.22
CA ASN A 573 37.28 14.45 -4.10
C ASN A 573 38.72 14.95 -4.01
N LYS A 574 39.63 14.15 -3.48
CA LYS A 574 41.09 14.44 -3.42
C LYS A 574 41.85 13.72 -4.53
N ALA A 575 41.22 13.01 -5.43
CA ALA A 575 41.86 12.47 -6.61
C ALA A 575 42.31 13.63 -7.55
N ALA A 576 43.37 13.40 -8.30
CA ALA A 576 43.82 14.36 -9.33
C ALA A 576 42.86 14.39 -10.55
N SER A 577 41.97 13.40 -10.66
CA SER A 577 41.01 13.25 -11.73
C SER A 577 39.57 13.22 -11.16
N THR A 578 38.58 13.14 -12.05
CA THR A 578 37.22 12.88 -11.69
C THR A 578 37.14 11.57 -10.91
N ASP A 579 36.39 11.58 -9.81
CA ASP A 579 36.08 10.42 -8.98
C ASP A 579 34.61 10.41 -8.63
N THR A 580 34.06 9.21 -8.34
CA THR A 580 32.70 9.04 -7.84
C THR A 580 32.76 8.77 -6.37
N LEU A 581 32.10 9.63 -5.60
CA LEU A 581 31.91 9.46 -4.18
C LEU A 581 30.46 9.08 -3.91
N THR A 582 30.25 8.12 -3.00
CA THR A 582 28.90 7.78 -2.52
C THR A 582 28.87 7.80 -1.00
N LEU A 583 27.70 8.07 -0.45
CA LEU A 583 27.41 7.98 0.98
C LEU A 583 26.18 7.11 1.18
N THR A 584 26.29 6.16 2.10
CA THR A 584 25.16 5.42 2.65
C THR A 584 25.12 5.61 4.15
N VAL A 585 23.96 5.94 4.68
CA VAL A 585 23.74 6.06 6.12
C VAL A 585 22.65 5.08 6.54
N THR A 586 22.97 4.24 7.51
CA THR A 586 22.04 3.26 8.07
C THR A 586 21.94 3.37 9.59
N SER A 587 20.81 2.97 10.15
CA SER A 587 20.58 2.93 11.59
C SER A 587 19.59 1.83 11.95
N MET A 588 19.45 1.51 13.22
CA MET A 588 18.49 0.54 13.75
C MET A 588 17.60 1.18 14.81
N ALA A 589 16.51 0.50 15.18
CA ALA A 589 15.59 0.95 16.21
C ALA A 589 16.32 1.32 17.52
N SER A 590 15.89 2.42 18.13
CA SER A 590 16.55 2.98 19.34
C SER A 590 16.30 2.14 20.60
N SER A 591 15.19 1.43 20.69
CA SER A 591 14.80 0.58 21.80
C SER A 591 13.89 -0.55 21.37
N LYS A 592 13.93 -1.67 22.08
CA LYS A 592 13.03 -2.80 21.80
C LYS A 592 11.58 -2.41 22.03
N GLY A 593 10.72 -2.80 21.09
CA GLY A 593 9.28 -2.58 21.16
C GLY A 593 8.82 -1.16 20.83
N ALA A 594 9.73 -0.25 20.42
CA ALA A 594 9.35 1.06 19.87
C ALA A 594 9.57 1.04 18.36
N PRO A 595 8.54 0.85 17.55
CA PRO A 595 8.71 0.71 16.11
C PRO A 595 9.26 2.01 15.49
N PRO A 596 10.28 1.90 14.63
CA PRO A 596 10.79 3.04 13.89
C PRO A 596 9.85 3.44 12.74
N ILE A 597 10.06 4.65 12.21
CA ILE A 597 9.45 5.04 10.94
C ILE A 597 10.12 4.24 9.83
N THR A 598 9.32 3.55 9.03
CA THR A 598 9.73 2.76 7.85
C THR A 598 9.11 3.29 6.58
N VAL A 599 9.74 2.98 5.45
CA VAL A 599 9.24 3.28 4.10
C VAL A 599 9.30 2.00 3.29
N GLU A 600 8.19 1.65 2.67
CA GLU A 600 8.11 0.58 1.69
C GLU A 600 7.71 1.18 0.34
N ALA A 601 8.47 0.91 -0.72
CA ALA A 601 8.22 1.45 -2.04
C ALA A 601 8.04 0.33 -3.06
N HIS A 602 7.09 0.48 -3.98
CA HIS A 602 6.88 -0.47 -5.08
C HIS A 602 6.15 0.17 -6.25
N MET A 603 6.13 -0.55 -7.37
CA MET A 603 5.45 -0.15 -8.59
C MET A 603 4.45 -1.22 -9.00
N ARG A 604 3.32 -0.79 -9.55
CA ARG A 604 2.27 -1.67 -10.05
C ARG A 604 1.80 -1.26 -11.43
N SER A 605 1.62 -2.23 -12.31
CA SER A 605 0.97 -2.02 -13.60
C SER A 605 -0.51 -2.35 -13.52
N SER A 606 -1.36 -1.43 -13.92
CA SER A 606 -2.82 -1.62 -13.92
C SER A 606 -3.32 -2.58 -15.00
N SER A 607 -2.57 -2.79 -16.08
CA SER A 607 -3.06 -3.53 -17.26
C SER A 607 -2.18 -4.65 -17.76
N GLY A 608 -0.97 -4.83 -17.21
CA GLY A 608 0.00 -5.81 -17.71
C GLY A 608 0.47 -5.58 -19.16
N ILE A 609 0.10 -4.45 -19.76
CA ILE A 609 0.48 -4.05 -21.11
C ILE A 609 1.79 -3.28 -21.05
N SER A 610 2.71 -3.57 -21.97
CA SER A 610 3.93 -2.77 -22.15
C SER A 610 3.54 -1.29 -22.39
N LEU A 611 4.18 -0.37 -21.67
CA LEU A 611 3.89 1.07 -21.68
C LEU A 611 2.52 1.46 -21.08
N SER A 612 1.92 0.67 -20.21
CA SER A 612 0.81 1.15 -19.39
C SER A 612 1.29 2.19 -18.39
N ALA A 613 0.40 3.05 -17.91
CA ALA A 613 0.67 3.87 -16.75
C ALA A 613 0.99 2.96 -15.56
N LEU A 614 2.18 3.13 -14.96
CA LEU A 614 2.55 2.42 -13.74
C LEU A 614 2.15 3.29 -12.55
N THR A 615 1.57 2.70 -11.52
CA THR A 615 1.39 3.40 -10.26
C THR A 615 2.60 3.17 -9.36
N ILE A 616 3.18 4.25 -8.86
CA ILE A 616 4.23 4.24 -7.85
C ILE A 616 3.58 4.45 -6.50
N TYR A 617 3.91 3.60 -5.55
CA TYR A 617 3.46 3.68 -4.17
C TYR A 617 4.64 3.77 -3.22
N ALA A 618 4.50 4.61 -2.20
CA ALA A 618 5.40 4.67 -1.05
C ALA A 618 4.56 4.70 0.23
N GLU A 619 4.58 3.62 0.98
CA GLU A 619 3.95 3.55 2.31
C GLU A 619 4.92 4.07 3.36
N VAL A 620 4.52 5.09 4.10
CA VAL A 620 5.29 5.67 5.22
C VAL A 620 4.53 5.44 6.51
N LYS A 621 5.12 4.64 7.41
CA LYS A 621 4.47 4.24 8.67
C LYS A 621 5.45 4.16 9.83
N ARG A 622 4.94 4.29 11.04
CA ARG A 622 5.63 3.94 12.28
C ARG A 622 4.89 2.76 12.91
N GLY A 623 5.49 1.57 12.85
CA GLY A 623 4.79 0.34 13.22
C GLY A 623 3.58 0.11 12.31
N THR A 624 2.37 0.25 12.86
CA THR A 624 1.09 0.17 12.13
C THR A 624 0.43 1.54 11.92
N THR A 625 1.04 2.62 12.41
CA THR A 625 0.48 3.98 12.38
C THR A 625 0.97 4.73 11.14
N PRO A 626 0.06 5.26 10.29
CA PRO A 626 0.41 6.07 9.13
C PRO A 626 1.19 7.35 9.49
N VAL A 627 2.12 7.73 8.62
CA VAL A 627 2.85 9.00 8.69
C VAL A 627 2.40 9.87 7.53
N VAL A 628 1.73 10.97 7.82
CA VAL A 628 1.14 11.88 6.82
C VAL A 628 1.84 13.24 6.78
N GLY A 629 1.75 13.93 5.65
CA GLY A 629 2.36 15.26 5.47
C GLY A 629 3.89 15.23 5.36
N ALA A 630 4.49 14.09 5.02
CA ALA A 630 5.89 13.98 4.67
C ALA A 630 6.13 14.43 3.21
N ASN A 631 7.33 14.87 2.91
CA ASN A 631 7.78 15.08 1.54
C ASN A 631 8.32 13.75 0.99
N VAL A 632 7.62 13.18 0.02
CA VAL A 632 7.94 11.87 -0.58
C VAL A 632 8.27 12.06 -2.05
N THR A 633 9.50 11.72 -2.44
CA THR A 633 10.00 11.89 -3.80
C THR A 633 10.45 10.55 -4.37
N ALA A 634 9.88 10.17 -5.50
CA ALA A 634 10.32 9.04 -6.31
C ALA A 634 11.43 9.50 -7.27
N LEU A 635 12.55 8.81 -7.26
CA LEU A 635 13.69 8.97 -8.14
C LEU A 635 13.72 7.81 -9.13
N ILE A 636 13.45 8.07 -10.39
CA ILE A 636 13.37 7.03 -11.43
C ILE A 636 14.54 7.15 -12.37
N GLU A 637 15.46 6.18 -12.32
CA GLU A 637 16.48 6.05 -13.35
C GLU A 637 15.85 5.54 -14.64
N ARG A 638 16.14 6.23 -15.74
CA ARG A 638 15.60 5.96 -17.07
C ARG A 638 16.73 5.68 -18.06
N PRO A 639 16.57 4.67 -18.96
CA PRO A 639 17.58 4.37 -19.96
C PRO A 639 17.87 5.58 -20.86
N GLY A 640 19.16 5.97 -20.94
CA GLY A 640 19.64 7.04 -21.84
C GLY A 640 19.18 8.45 -21.47
N SER A 641 18.63 8.67 -20.28
CA SER A 641 18.13 9.99 -19.82
C SER A 641 18.55 10.25 -18.38
N ALA A 642 18.44 11.49 -17.95
CA ALA A 642 18.64 11.85 -16.54
C ALA A 642 17.58 11.20 -15.64
N THR A 643 17.93 10.97 -14.37
CA THR A 643 17.01 10.56 -13.33
C THR A 643 15.84 11.54 -13.26
N LEU A 644 14.63 11.00 -13.23
CA LEU A 644 13.40 11.77 -13.09
C LEU A 644 13.02 11.82 -11.61
N GLU A 645 12.68 13.01 -11.13
CA GLU A 645 12.14 13.20 -9.78
C GLU A 645 10.63 13.44 -9.88
N ILE A 646 9.86 12.69 -9.10
CA ILE A 646 8.40 12.79 -9.03
C ILE A 646 8.00 12.89 -7.56
N GLU A 647 7.28 13.95 -7.22
CA GLU A 647 6.65 14.06 -5.91
C GLU A 647 5.45 13.10 -5.85
N LEU A 648 5.40 12.25 -4.82
CA LEU A 648 4.26 11.36 -4.53
C LEU A 648 3.32 12.05 -3.54
N LEU A 649 2.02 11.86 -3.72
CA LEU A 649 0.98 12.58 -2.99
C LEU A 649 0.10 11.61 -2.18
N ASP A 650 -0.32 12.05 -0.98
CA ASP A 650 -1.31 11.41 -0.10
C ASP A 650 -2.50 12.37 0.03
N ASN A 651 -3.25 12.52 -1.08
CA ASN A 651 -4.27 13.56 -1.23
C ASN A 651 -5.69 13.04 -1.55
N GLY A 652 -5.85 11.71 -1.74
CA GLY A 652 -7.12 11.06 -2.04
C GLY A 652 -7.62 11.26 -3.48
N ALA A 653 -6.72 11.58 -4.42
CA ALA A 653 -7.07 11.84 -5.82
C ALA A 653 -6.13 11.10 -6.77
N SER A 654 -6.59 10.85 -8.00
CA SER A 654 -5.85 10.20 -9.08
C SER A 654 -5.34 8.80 -8.70
N ALA A 655 -4.03 8.62 -8.55
CA ALA A 655 -3.40 7.36 -8.14
C ALA A 655 -3.64 7.04 -6.65
N ASP A 656 -3.90 8.05 -5.84
CA ASP A 656 -4.19 7.91 -4.42
C ASP A 656 -5.71 7.79 -4.20
N ILE A 657 -6.14 6.67 -3.62
CA ILE A 657 -7.56 6.40 -3.39
C ILE A 657 -8.08 6.97 -2.07
N LYS A 658 -7.19 7.32 -1.14
CA LYS A 658 -7.58 7.73 0.20
C LYS A 658 -6.58 8.69 0.84
N LYS A 659 -7.04 9.90 1.07
CA LYS A 659 -6.26 10.97 1.70
C LYS A 659 -5.87 10.66 3.15
N ASP A 660 -4.67 11.08 3.52
CA ASP A 660 -4.12 11.01 4.87
C ASP A 660 -4.10 9.57 5.44
N ASP A 661 -3.72 8.57 4.60
CA ASP A 661 -3.55 7.19 5.03
C ASP A 661 -2.09 6.70 5.07
N GLY A 662 -1.14 7.60 4.75
CA GLY A 662 0.30 7.33 4.75
C GLY A 662 0.80 6.61 3.51
N VAL A 663 -0.06 6.40 2.51
CA VAL A 663 0.32 5.84 1.22
C VAL A 663 0.40 6.96 0.19
N TYR A 664 1.62 7.31 -0.18
CA TYR A 664 1.89 8.33 -1.18
C TYR A 664 1.98 7.69 -2.54
N SER A 665 1.25 8.19 -3.51
CA SER A 665 1.22 7.58 -4.83
C SER A 665 1.19 8.59 -5.98
N ARG A 666 1.62 8.13 -7.16
CA ARG A 666 1.51 8.86 -8.42
C ARG A 666 1.66 7.92 -9.61
N TYR A 667 1.12 8.31 -10.75
CA TYR A 667 1.35 7.57 -11.99
C TYR A 667 2.72 7.88 -12.59
N PHE A 668 3.31 6.90 -13.27
CA PHE A 668 4.48 7.05 -14.11
C PHE A 668 4.11 6.74 -15.57
N THR A 669 4.25 7.75 -16.45
CA THR A 669 3.96 7.69 -17.89
C THR A 669 5.17 8.10 -18.72
N GLN A 670 6.22 8.67 -18.11
CA GLN A 670 7.34 9.33 -18.79
C GLN A 670 8.44 8.34 -19.23
N TYR A 671 8.07 7.38 -20.07
CA TYR A 671 9.01 6.47 -20.71
C TYR A 671 9.91 7.21 -21.71
N THR A 672 11.17 6.81 -21.83
CA THR A 672 12.16 7.43 -22.74
C THR A 672 12.61 6.49 -23.83
N SER A 673 13.14 5.33 -23.49
CA SER A 673 13.65 4.32 -24.40
C SER A 673 13.49 2.92 -23.82
N SER A 674 13.62 1.90 -24.68
CA SER A 674 13.59 0.50 -24.23
C SER A 674 14.75 0.22 -23.29
N GLY A 675 14.47 -0.48 -22.20
CA GLY A 675 15.47 -0.88 -21.22
C GLY A 675 14.91 -1.01 -19.83
N ARG A 676 15.80 -1.09 -18.82
CA ARG A 676 15.44 -1.20 -17.42
C ARG A 676 15.32 0.17 -16.76
N TYR A 677 14.30 0.30 -15.95
CA TYR A 677 14.00 1.45 -15.10
C TYR A 677 14.15 1.00 -13.65
N SER A 678 14.72 1.82 -12.79
CA SER A 678 14.77 1.56 -11.35
C SER A 678 14.12 2.67 -10.55
N LEU A 679 13.48 2.30 -9.45
CA LEU A 679 12.81 3.20 -8.54
C LEU A 679 13.55 3.26 -7.20
N LYS A 680 13.82 4.48 -6.76
CA LYS A 680 14.22 4.82 -5.40
C LYS A 680 13.24 5.84 -4.85
N VAL A 681 12.84 5.72 -3.60
CA VAL A 681 12.00 6.71 -2.93
C VAL A 681 12.80 7.33 -1.79
N ARG A 682 12.77 8.66 -1.73
CA ARG A 682 13.32 9.45 -0.64
C ARG A 682 12.18 10.10 0.13
N VAL A 683 12.22 9.99 1.46
CA VAL A 683 11.21 10.57 2.35
C VAL A 683 11.87 11.47 3.36
N ALA A 684 11.37 12.69 3.45
CA ALA A 684 11.78 13.68 4.44
C ALA A 684 10.57 14.11 5.27
N GLY A 685 10.64 13.90 6.57
CA GLY A 685 9.66 14.41 7.51
C GLY A 685 10.12 15.72 8.14
N SER A 686 9.20 16.63 8.38
CA SER A 686 9.43 17.90 9.05
C SER A 686 8.47 18.08 10.22
N LYS A 687 9.01 18.46 11.38
CA LYS A 687 8.27 18.63 12.64
C LYS A 687 7.02 19.51 12.54
N GLY A 688 6.98 20.44 11.59
CA GLY A 688 5.85 21.37 11.42
C GLY A 688 4.69 20.80 10.61
N THR A 689 4.97 19.89 9.69
CA THR A 689 4.01 19.36 8.69
C THR A 689 3.70 17.89 8.88
N THR A 690 4.71 17.08 9.25
CA THR A 690 4.57 15.64 9.35
C THR A 690 3.91 15.22 10.67
N ARG A 691 3.00 14.27 10.61
CA ARG A 691 2.20 13.80 11.74
C ARG A 691 1.96 12.31 11.65
N LEU A 692 1.78 11.68 12.82
CA LEU A 692 1.21 10.35 12.93
C LEU A 692 -0.31 10.50 12.89
N ALA A 693 -0.93 9.82 11.94
CA ALA A 693 -2.38 9.89 11.73
C ALA A 693 -3.07 8.61 12.22
N PRO A 694 -4.35 8.71 12.55
CA PRO A 694 -5.16 7.53 12.74
C PRO A 694 -5.24 6.75 11.43
N ARG A 695 -5.29 5.44 11.59
CA ARG A 695 -5.47 4.56 10.46
C ARG A 695 -6.87 4.74 9.85
N ARG A 696 -6.90 5.00 8.56
CA ARG A 696 -8.10 5.11 7.74
C ARG A 696 -8.05 4.03 6.67
N GLY A 697 -8.44 2.81 6.98
CA GLY A 697 -8.40 1.67 6.03
C GLY A 697 -9.77 1.03 5.88
N SER A 698 -9.87 0.12 4.93
CA SER A 698 -10.96 -0.85 4.84
C SER A 698 -10.93 -1.74 6.07
N LYS A 699 -12.03 -1.82 6.81
CA LYS A 699 -12.09 -2.54 8.09
C LYS A 699 -13.49 -3.06 8.38
N ALA A 700 -13.60 -4.09 9.19
CA ALA A 700 -14.89 -4.50 9.73
C ALA A 700 -15.50 -3.40 10.59
N ILE A 701 -16.75 -3.05 10.33
CA ILE A 701 -17.46 -1.99 11.06
C ILE A 701 -17.61 -2.32 12.54
N PHE A 702 -17.40 -1.34 13.40
CA PHE A 702 -17.73 -1.47 14.83
C PHE A 702 -19.24 -1.56 15.03
N ILE A 703 -19.69 -2.54 15.83
CA ILE A 703 -21.11 -2.80 16.11
C ILE A 703 -21.60 -1.90 17.24
N PRO A 704 -22.41 -0.84 16.97
CA PRO A 704 -22.91 0.02 18.01
C PRO A 704 -23.99 -0.66 18.85
N GLY A 705 -24.63 -1.68 18.32
CA GLY A 705 -25.74 -2.41 18.89
C GLY A 705 -26.77 -2.84 17.84
N PHE A 706 -27.96 -3.22 18.29
CA PHE A 706 -29.04 -3.66 17.43
C PHE A 706 -30.40 -3.22 17.99
N ARG A 707 -31.42 -3.29 17.18
CA ARG A 707 -32.83 -3.14 17.61
C ARG A 707 -33.42 -4.55 17.82
N ASN A 708 -33.96 -4.79 19.03
CA ASN A 708 -34.53 -6.08 19.38
C ASN A 708 -35.96 -6.26 18.80
N GLU A 709 -36.54 -7.44 18.95
CA GLU A 709 -37.90 -7.78 18.44
C GLU A 709 -39.01 -6.90 19.08
N LYS A 710 -38.76 -6.25 20.21
CA LYS A 710 -39.68 -5.31 20.85
C LYS A 710 -39.56 -3.90 20.29
N GLY A 711 -38.63 -3.66 19.38
CA GLY A 711 -38.33 -2.34 18.83
C GLY A 711 -37.40 -1.49 19.70
N GLU A 712 -36.83 -2.04 20.78
CA GLU A 712 -35.94 -1.31 21.69
C GLU A 712 -34.50 -1.37 21.15
N LEU A 713 -33.79 -0.24 21.26
CA LEU A 713 -32.37 -0.15 20.93
C LEU A 713 -31.52 -0.76 22.07
N VAL A 714 -30.63 -1.66 21.71
CA VAL A 714 -29.70 -2.33 22.63
C VAL A 714 -28.29 -1.96 22.21
N ALA A 715 -27.57 -1.22 23.06
CA ALA A 715 -26.17 -0.87 22.79
C ALA A 715 -25.23 -2.03 23.10
N THR A 716 -24.19 -2.21 22.29
CA THR A 716 -23.07 -3.05 22.68
C THR A 716 -22.41 -2.49 23.97
N GLN A 717 -21.84 -3.37 24.78
CA GLN A 717 -21.23 -2.95 26.05
C GLN A 717 -19.72 -2.70 25.92
N VAL A 718 -19.19 -2.83 24.71
CA VAL A 718 -17.81 -2.47 24.39
C VAL A 718 -17.81 -0.99 23.96
N PRO A 719 -16.96 -0.12 24.55
CA PRO A 719 -16.82 1.24 24.07
C PRO A 719 -16.30 1.25 22.64
N ALA A 720 -16.86 2.11 21.80
CA ALA A 720 -16.30 2.32 20.47
C ALA A 720 -14.83 2.77 20.59
N PRO A 721 -13.96 2.33 19.67
CA PRO A 721 -12.62 2.90 19.56
C PRO A 721 -12.69 4.42 19.54
N ALA A 722 -11.79 5.10 20.22
CA ALA A 722 -11.85 6.55 20.38
C ALA A 722 -11.77 7.24 19.01
N GLY A 723 -12.91 7.63 18.46
CA GLY A 723 -13.06 8.27 17.16
C GLY A 723 -12.64 9.75 17.11
N GLY A 724 -11.72 10.17 17.95
CA GLY A 724 -11.20 11.54 17.99
C GLY A 724 -9.69 11.53 18.08
N GLN A 725 -9.04 11.15 17.01
CA GLN A 725 -7.62 10.91 17.05
C GLN A 725 -6.83 12.20 16.91
N VAL A 726 -6.05 12.49 17.92
CA VAL A 726 -5.11 13.60 17.93
C VAL A 726 -3.97 13.26 16.98
N LEU A 727 -3.82 14.05 15.92
CA LEU A 727 -2.62 14.00 15.08
C LEU A 727 -1.41 14.33 15.93
N VAL A 728 -0.50 13.37 16.10
CA VAL A 728 0.72 13.54 16.88
C VAL A 728 1.82 14.07 15.97
N PRO A 729 2.39 15.27 16.24
CA PRO A 729 3.50 15.78 15.44
C PRO A 729 4.68 14.79 15.45
N SER A 730 5.26 14.57 14.27
CA SER A 730 6.50 13.81 14.12
C SER A 730 7.72 14.71 14.31
N GLU A 731 8.88 14.10 14.58
CA GLU A 731 10.18 14.77 14.53
C GLU A 731 10.68 14.86 13.07
N ASP A 732 11.76 15.61 12.84
CA ASP A 732 12.44 15.60 11.56
C ASP A 732 13.07 14.22 11.33
N PHE A 733 12.88 13.63 10.14
CA PHE A 733 13.47 12.35 9.79
C PHE A 733 13.82 12.26 8.30
N SER A 734 14.76 11.39 7.98
CA SER A 734 15.14 11.02 6.61
C SER A 734 15.04 9.52 6.41
N ARG A 735 14.46 9.05 5.29
CA ARG A 735 14.39 7.64 4.90
C ARG A 735 14.58 7.47 3.40
N VAL A 736 15.19 6.36 3.04
CA VAL A 736 15.33 5.93 1.64
C VAL A 736 14.89 4.48 1.50
N ALA A 737 14.16 4.18 0.43
CA ALA A 737 13.76 2.82 0.09
C ALA A 737 13.92 2.57 -1.42
N SER A 738 14.28 1.35 -1.80
CA SER A 738 14.25 0.92 -3.21
C SER A 738 12.87 0.33 -3.53
N GLY A 739 12.29 0.74 -4.66
CA GLY A 739 11.04 0.18 -5.19
C GLY A 739 11.27 -0.88 -6.28
N GLY A 740 12.50 -1.42 -6.39
CA GLY A 740 12.84 -2.43 -7.38
C GLY A 740 13.07 -1.85 -8.78
N SER A 741 12.95 -2.73 -9.79
CA SER A 741 13.15 -2.35 -11.19
C SER A 741 12.14 -3.03 -12.10
N PHE A 742 11.89 -2.43 -13.26
CA PHE A 742 11.06 -3.01 -14.31
C PHE A 742 11.67 -2.77 -15.68
N GLN A 743 11.21 -3.55 -16.65
CA GLN A 743 11.65 -3.41 -18.03
C GLN A 743 10.52 -2.89 -18.92
N ALA A 744 10.83 -1.86 -19.71
CA ALA A 744 9.91 -1.33 -20.72
C ALA A 744 10.46 -1.55 -22.12
N THR A 745 9.54 -1.74 -23.08
CA THR A 745 9.84 -1.77 -24.52
C THR A 745 9.15 -0.60 -25.16
N VAL A 746 9.92 0.40 -25.58
CA VAL A 746 9.43 1.64 -26.20
C VAL A 746 9.58 1.52 -27.72
N PRO A 747 8.55 1.85 -28.53
CA PRO A 747 8.63 1.82 -29.99
C PRO A 747 9.69 2.77 -30.53
N PRO A 748 10.26 2.49 -31.72
CA PRO A 748 11.11 3.45 -32.42
C PRO A 748 10.32 4.74 -32.71
N GLY A 749 10.84 5.88 -32.31
CA GLY A 749 10.17 7.19 -32.44
C GLY A 749 9.64 7.78 -31.15
N GLY A 750 9.79 7.04 -30.05
CA GLY A 750 9.32 7.45 -28.72
C GLY A 750 8.00 6.82 -28.30
N PRO A 751 7.58 7.00 -27.04
CA PRO A 751 6.29 6.53 -26.59
C PRO A 751 5.17 7.30 -27.30
N PRO A 752 4.11 6.62 -27.79
CA PRO A 752 2.92 7.30 -28.26
C PRO A 752 2.22 7.94 -27.05
N ASP A 753 1.54 9.04 -27.30
CA ASP A 753 0.62 9.65 -26.34
C ASP A 753 -0.67 8.82 -26.28
N ILE A 754 -0.73 7.92 -25.29
CA ILE A 754 -1.82 6.94 -25.10
C ILE A 754 -2.47 7.03 -23.72
N TYR A 755 -2.00 7.96 -22.90
CA TYR A 755 -2.42 8.06 -21.51
C TYR A 755 -3.52 9.11 -21.37
N PRO A 756 -4.79 8.70 -21.22
CA PRO A 756 -5.85 9.66 -20.93
C PRO A 756 -5.63 10.29 -19.54
N PRO A 757 -6.26 11.45 -19.27
CA PRO A 757 -6.37 11.98 -17.92
C PRO A 757 -6.86 10.95 -16.93
N SER A 758 -6.31 10.95 -15.70
CA SER A 758 -6.76 10.07 -14.65
C SER A 758 -8.22 10.32 -14.29
N ARG A 759 -8.89 9.27 -13.81
CA ARG A 759 -10.25 9.38 -13.32
C ARG A 759 -10.30 10.28 -12.08
N VAL A 760 -11.22 11.23 -12.05
CA VAL A 760 -11.52 12.03 -10.86
C VAL A 760 -12.24 11.13 -9.84
N LEU A 761 -11.70 11.04 -8.61
CA LEU A 761 -12.20 10.15 -7.55
C LEU A 761 -12.89 10.91 -6.40
N ASP A 762 -12.79 12.24 -6.39
CA ASP A 762 -13.16 13.12 -5.29
C ASP A 762 -14.17 14.21 -5.69
N LEU A 763 -14.93 14.00 -6.81
CA LEU A 763 -15.98 14.93 -7.19
C LEU A 763 -17.00 15.07 -6.07
N THR A 764 -17.25 16.33 -5.67
CA THR A 764 -18.31 16.73 -4.74
C THR A 764 -19.31 17.65 -5.41
N ALA A 765 -20.56 17.66 -4.93
CA ALA A 765 -21.62 18.53 -5.41
C ALA A 765 -22.39 19.11 -4.22
N GLU A 766 -22.61 20.41 -4.19
CA GLU A 766 -23.35 21.11 -3.14
C GLU A 766 -24.36 22.09 -3.74
N LEU A 767 -25.60 22.04 -3.28
CA LEU A 767 -26.63 22.99 -3.67
C LEU A 767 -26.43 24.31 -2.89
N GLN A 768 -25.80 25.30 -3.53
CA GLN A 768 -25.47 26.58 -2.92
C GLN A 768 -26.70 27.48 -2.77
N ALA A 769 -27.56 27.50 -3.78
CA ALA A 769 -28.80 28.26 -3.83
C ALA A 769 -29.82 27.54 -4.71
N PRO A 770 -31.12 27.88 -4.65
CA PRO A 770 -32.08 27.34 -5.60
C PRO A 770 -31.61 27.55 -7.05
N GLY A 771 -31.43 26.47 -7.79
CA GLY A 771 -30.97 26.50 -9.17
C GLY A 771 -29.45 26.69 -9.40
N ILE A 772 -28.60 26.67 -8.35
CA ILE A 772 -27.14 26.74 -8.49
C ILE A 772 -26.48 25.62 -7.70
N VAL A 773 -25.69 24.79 -8.40
CA VAL A 773 -24.89 23.71 -7.82
C VAL A 773 -23.42 24.05 -7.95
N ASN A 774 -22.69 23.98 -6.84
CA ASN A 774 -21.23 24.01 -6.84
C ASN A 774 -20.68 22.57 -6.97
N LEU A 775 -19.75 22.40 -7.87
CA LEU A 775 -18.96 21.18 -8.04
C LEU A 775 -17.52 21.48 -7.67
N ALA A 776 -16.86 20.56 -7.00
CA ALA A 776 -15.43 20.65 -6.73
C ALA A 776 -14.75 19.29 -6.84
N TRP A 777 -13.51 19.28 -7.33
CA TRP A 777 -12.67 18.10 -7.46
C TRP A 777 -11.20 18.47 -7.56
N THR A 778 -10.30 17.49 -7.48
CA THR A 778 -8.88 17.66 -7.78
C THR A 778 -8.63 17.45 -9.28
N ALA A 779 -7.99 18.42 -9.93
CA ALA A 779 -7.68 18.40 -11.36
C ALA A 779 -6.80 17.19 -11.73
N PRO A 780 -7.21 16.35 -12.69
CA PRO A 780 -6.33 15.35 -13.29
C PRO A 780 -5.37 16.00 -14.29
N GLY A 781 -4.37 15.22 -14.76
CA GLY A 781 -3.38 15.70 -15.72
C GLY A 781 -3.84 15.62 -17.18
N ASP A 782 -2.87 15.82 -18.06
CA ASP A 782 -2.91 15.51 -19.49
C ASP A 782 -2.66 14.01 -19.68
N ASP A 783 -1.49 13.55 -19.16
CA ASP A 783 -1.07 12.14 -19.06
C ASP A 783 -1.32 11.60 -17.64
N ALA A 784 -2.45 10.97 -17.40
CA ALA A 784 -2.86 10.52 -16.10
C ALA A 784 -2.94 11.69 -15.08
N ASP A 785 -1.98 11.82 -14.18
CA ASP A 785 -1.90 12.89 -13.19
C ASP A 785 -0.72 13.86 -13.43
N PHE A 786 -0.23 13.96 -14.66
CA PHE A 786 0.81 14.89 -15.07
C PHE A 786 0.30 15.93 -16.06
N GLY A 787 0.82 17.17 -15.95
CA GLY A 787 0.49 18.23 -16.87
C GLY A 787 -0.86 18.88 -16.59
N GLN A 788 -1.59 19.21 -17.62
CA GLN A 788 -2.88 19.94 -17.59
C GLN A 788 -3.77 19.41 -18.71
N ALA A 789 -4.93 18.88 -18.35
CA ALA A 789 -5.94 18.43 -19.30
C ALA A 789 -6.36 19.58 -20.25
N SER A 790 -6.89 19.25 -21.41
CA SER A 790 -7.32 20.28 -22.37
C SER A 790 -8.76 20.72 -22.14
N LYS A 791 -9.61 19.85 -21.59
CA LYS A 791 -11.04 20.12 -21.46
C LYS A 791 -11.69 19.21 -20.41
N TYR A 792 -12.78 19.73 -19.79
CA TYR A 792 -13.75 18.94 -19.01
C TYR A 792 -15.05 18.74 -19.76
N GLU A 793 -15.67 17.58 -19.59
CA GLU A 793 -17.07 17.31 -19.86
C GLU A 793 -17.78 17.06 -18.53
N ILE A 794 -18.68 17.96 -18.14
CA ILE A 794 -19.53 17.84 -16.96
C ILE A 794 -20.84 17.20 -17.42
N ILE A 795 -21.21 16.07 -16.82
CA ILE A 795 -22.36 15.27 -17.22
C ILE A 795 -23.39 15.31 -16.11
N THR A 796 -24.66 15.45 -16.43
CA THR A 796 -25.75 15.46 -15.44
C THR A 796 -26.89 14.55 -15.86
N SER A 797 -27.55 13.94 -14.88
CA SER A 797 -28.72 13.08 -15.09
C SER A 797 -29.61 13.06 -13.84
N ASP A 798 -30.87 12.71 -14.00
CA ASP A 798 -31.83 12.46 -12.92
C ASP A 798 -31.67 11.06 -12.28
N SER A 799 -30.79 10.23 -12.83
CA SER A 799 -30.54 8.88 -12.35
C SER A 799 -29.08 8.47 -12.53
N ILE A 800 -28.58 7.58 -11.65
CA ILE A 800 -27.24 7.01 -11.75
C ILE A 800 -27.10 6.15 -13.01
N GLU A 801 -28.14 5.39 -13.37
CA GLU A 801 -28.18 4.60 -14.60
C GLU A 801 -27.99 5.49 -15.84
N GLY A 802 -28.59 6.68 -15.84
CA GLY A 802 -28.40 7.67 -16.90
C GLY A 802 -26.94 8.10 -17.01
N LEU A 803 -26.28 8.39 -15.89
CA LEU A 803 -24.86 8.77 -15.90
C LEU A 803 -23.95 7.65 -16.39
N LEU A 804 -24.20 6.41 -15.99
CA LEU A 804 -23.40 5.25 -16.40
C LEU A 804 -23.51 4.95 -17.90
N ASN A 805 -24.67 5.28 -18.51
CA ASN A 805 -24.95 5.14 -19.93
C ASN A 805 -24.93 6.50 -20.64
N SER A 806 -24.14 7.46 -20.17
CA SER A 806 -24.18 8.86 -20.60
C SER A 806 -23.99 9.03 -22.10
N THR A 807 -24.80 9.91 -22.69
CA THR A 807 -24.72 10.34 -24.07
C THR A 807 -24.24 11.80 -24.14
N GLU A 808 -23.85 12.27 -25.34
CA GLU A 808 -23.42 13.66 -25.55
C GLU A 808 -24.50 14.69 -25.16
N GLU A 809 -25.78 14.32 -25.25
CA GLU A 809 -26.92 15.18 -24.86
C GLU A 809 -26.99 15.46 -23.35
N MET A 810 -26.29 14.69 -22.53
CA MET A 810 -26.24 14.85 -21.07
C MET A 810 -25.10 15.77 -20.61
N ILE A 811 -24.25 16.24 -21.52
CA ILE A 811 -23.17 17.17 -21.19
C ILE A 811 -23.81 18.54 -20.90
N VAL A 812 -23.42 19.12 -19.78
CA VAL A 812 -23.86 20.45 -19.36
C VAL A 812 -23.38 21.49 -20.42
N PRO A 813 -24.29 22.27 -21.02
CA PRO A 813 -23.89 23.34 -21.92
C PRO A 813 -23.03 24.40 -21.25
N GLU A 814 -22.07 24.99 -21.99
CA GLU A 814 -21.20 26.04 -21.44
C GLU A 814 -21.98 27.24 -20.89
N ASP A 815 -23.10 27.59 -21.52
CA ASP A 815 -23.98 28.67 -21.06
C ASP A 815 -24.55 28.43 -19.65
N ASN A 816 -24.60 27.19 -19.18
CA ASN A 816 -25.06 26.84 -17.85
C ASN A 816 -23.94 26.85 -16.82
N VAL A 817 -22.66 26.98 -17.21
CA VAL A 817 -21.51 27.12 -16.34
C VAL A 817 -21.37 28.59 -15.96
N THR A 818 -21.70 28.92 -14.72
CA THR A 818 -21.69 30.31 -14.22
C THR A 818 -20.39 30.70 -13.52
N LEU A 819 -19.58 29.69 -13.11
CA LEU A 819 -18.25 29.84 -12.56
C LEU A 819 -17.39 28.67 -13.07
N GLY A 820 -16.12 28.93 -13.36
CA GLY A 820 -15.17 27.97 -13.94
C GLY A 820 -15.11 28.07 -15.46
N ASN A 821 -14.16 27.36 -16.07
CA ASN A 821 -13.98 27.30 -17.53
C ASN A 821 -13.64 25.86 -17.94
N THR A 822 -14.58 25.18 -18.60
CA THR A 822 -14.41 23.80 -19.02
C THR A 822 -13.29 23.59 -20.04
N SER A 823 -12.91 24.65 -20.79
CA SER A 823 -11.87 24.63 -21.82
C SER A 823 -10.49 25.10 -21.33
N ASP A 824 -10.34 25.36 -20.03
CA ASP A 824 -9.07 25.76 -19.39
C ASP A 824 -8.94 25.11 -18.00
N PRO A 825 -8.80 23.77 -17.93
CA PRO A 825 -8.58 23.04 -16.69
C PRO A 825 -7.36 23.55 -15.92
N ALA A 826 -7.36 23.42 -14.60
CA ALA A 826 -6.18 23.69 -13.79
C ALA A 826 -5.10 22.62 -13.97
N VAL A 827 -3.89 22.93 -13.52
CA VAL A 827 -2.76 21.96 -13.50
C VAL A 827 -3.10 20.81 -12.54
N ALA A 828 -2.68 19.61 -12.88
CA ALA A 828 -2.87 18.40 -12.08
C ALA A 828 -2.56 18.60 -10.59
N GLY A 829 -3.44 18.09 -9.71
CA GLY A 829 -3.34 18.22 -8.26
C GLY A 829 -3.91 19.53 -7.70
N SER A 830 -4.33 20.50 -8.53
CA SER A 830 -4.99 21.73 -8.10
C SER A 830 -6.48 21.49 -7.85
N THR A 831 -7.07 22.24 -6.92
CA THR A 831 -8.52 22.19 -6.70
C THR A 831 -9.27 22.94 -7.80
N GLU A 832 -10.22 22.28 -8.43
CA GLU A 832 -11.19 22.85 -9.36
C GLU A 832 -12.50 23.17 -8.66
N THR A 833 -13.10 24.28 -9.04
CA THR A 833 -14.42 24.70 -8.53
C THR A 833 -15.26 25.28 -9.66
N PHE A 834 -16.45 24.71 -9.83
CA PHE A 834 -17.41 25.12 -10.87
C PHE A 834 -18.75 25.41 -10.23
N ALA A 835 -19.48 26.40 -10.77
CA ALA A 835 -20.89 26.62 -10.44
C ALA A 835 -21.75 26.39 -11.69
N ILE A 836 -22.75 25.53 -11.53
CA ILE A 836 -23.64 25.11 -12.62
C ILE A 836 -25.06 25.65 -12.36
N SER A 837 -25.64 26.34 -13.34
CA SER A 837 -27.04 26.73 -13.32
C SER A 837 -27.93 25.55 -13.74
N ILE A 838 -28.86 25.18 -12.88
CA ILE A 838 -29.82 24.08 -13.13
C ILE A 838 -31.25 24.59 -12.96
N ALA A 839 -32.24 23.81 -13.46
CA ALA A 839 -33.61 24.02 -13.07
C ALA A 839 -33.78 23.83 -11.55
N GLU A 840 -34.64 24.65 -10.92
CA GLU A 840 -34.89 24.52 -9.48
C GLU A 840 -35.41 23.12 -9.15
N LEU A 841 -34.69 22.41 -8.27
CA LEU A 841 -35.04 21.06 -7.87
C LEU A 841 -36.28 21.09 -6.97
N GLN A 842 -37.28 20.28 -7.34
CA GLN A 842 -38.46 20.06 -6.50
C GLN A 842 -38.14 19.09 -5.37
N PRO A 843 -38.76 19.25 -4.18
CA PRO A 843 -38.62 18.28 -3.11
C PRO A 843 -38.89 16.84 -3.58
N GLY A 844 -37.97 15.94 -3.25
CA GLY A 844 -38.04 14.55 -3.66
C GLY A 844 -37.26 14.19 -4.93
N ASN A 845 -36.78 15.17 -5.67
CA ASN A 845 -35.91 14.95 -6.84
C ASN A 845 -34.45 15.09 -6.45
N SER A 846 -33.61 14.25 -6.97
CA SER A 846 -32.14 14.35 -6.88
C SER A 846 -31.57 14.56 -8.28
N LEU A 847 -30.47 15.28 -8.37
CA LEU A 847 -29.71 15.44 -9.59
C LEU A 847 -28.30 14.91 -9.36
N TYR A 848 -27.80 14.15 -10.31
CA TYR A 848 -26.53 13.47 -10.25
C TYR A 848 -25.54 14.07 -11.24
N PHE A 849 -24.27 14.13 -10.86
CA PHE A 849 -23.18 14.70 -11.65
C PHE A 849 -22.04 13.70 -11.77
N SER A 850 -21.39 13.75 -12.90
CA SER A 850 -20.09 13.14 -13.15
C SER A 850 -19.25 14.08 -14.02
N VAL A 851 -17.94 14.01 -13.92
CA VAL A 851 -17.00 14.77 -14.73
C VAL A 851 -15.99 13.82 -15.37
N ARG A 852 -15.54 14.13 -16.59
CA ARG A 852 -14.38 13.51 -17.20
C ARG A 852 -13.50 14.54 -17.87
N ALA A 853 -12.21 14.32 -17.82
CA ALA A 853 -11.23 15.17 -18.48
C ALA A 853 -10.85 14.59 -19.85
N ILE A 854 -10.39 15.43 -20.73
CA ILE A 854 -9.90 15.09 -22.06
C ILE A 854 -8.52 15.73 -22.21
N ASP A 855 -7.57 14.99 -22.75
CA ASP A 855 -6.22 15.47 -23.02
C ASP A 855 -6.12 16.29 -24.32
N LYS A 856 -4.92 16.73 -24.67
CA LYS A 856 -4.63 17.49 -25.89
C LYS A 856 -4.78 16.67 -27.18
N ASN A 857 -4.72 15.34 -27.08
CA ASN A 857 -4.85 14.41 -28.21
C ASN A 857 -6.26 13.78 -28.33
N ASN A 858 -7.23 14.29 -27.56
CA ASN A 858 -8.60 13.79 -27.46
C ASN A 858 -8.74 12.39 -26.85
N ASN A 859 -7.76 11.92 -26.07
CA ASN A 859 -7.98 10.75 -25.22
C ASN A 859 -8.91 11.16 -24.07
N LYS A 860 -10.03 10.45 -23.93
CA LYS A 860 -11.02 10.72 -22.88
C LYS A 860 -10.70 9.87 -21.65
N GLY A 861 -10.60 10.53 -20.50
CA GLY A 861 -10.57 9.88 -19.21
C GLY A 861 -11.88 9.16 -18.88
N GLU A 862 -11.85 8.33 -17.85
CA GLU A 862 -13.06 7.68 -17.33
C GLU A 862 -13.96 8.70 -16.61
N ASN A 863 -15.26 8.39 -16.52
CA ASN A 863 -16.21 9.17 -15.74
C ASN A 863 -15.81 9.12 -14.24
N SER A 864 -15.91 10.25 -13.55
CA SER A 864 -15.64 10.40 -12.14
C SER A 864 -16.52 9.50 -11.25
N ASN A 865 -16.31 9.55 -9.94
CA ASN A 865 -17.33 9.17 -8.99
C ASN A 865 -18.60 10.00 -9.23
N VAL A 866 -19.75 9.45 -8.82
CA VAL A 866 -21.05 10.15 -8.88
C VAL A 866 -21.16 11.06 -7.66
N ALA A 867 -21.45 12.34 -7.89
CA ALA A 867 -21.86 13.29 -6.86
C ALA A 867 -23.35 13.66 -7.06
N SER A 868 -24.07 13.92 -6.00
CA SER A 868 -25.52 14.20 -6.08
C SER A 868 -25.93 15.39 -5.22
N VAL A 869 -26.97 16.09 -5.65
CA VAL A 869 -27.64 17.11 -4.87
C VAL A 869 -29.14 16.83 -4.78
N ALA A 870 -29.72 17.13 -3.62
CA ALA A 870 -31.15 17.11 -3.37
C ALA A 870 -31.55 18.34 -2.54
N PRO A 871 -32.78 18.88 -2.67
CA PRO A 871 -33.27 19.94 -1.78
C PRO A 871 -33.28 19.44 -0.34
N ALA A 872 -32.94 20.33 0.61
CA ALA A 872 -33.03 20.00 2.04
C ALA A 872 -34.47 19.62 2.43
N LEU A 873 -34.62 18.56 3.19
CA LEU A 873 -35.91 18.13 3.75
C LEU A 873 -36.34 19.14 4.82
N ILE A 874 -37.40 19.89 4.57
CA ILE A 874 -38.00 20.75 5.57
C ILE A 874 -38.97 19.92 6.41
N VAL A 875 -38.52 19.45 7.58
CA VAL A 875 -39.40 18.77 8.54
C VAL A 875 -40.26 19.83 9.24
N VAL A 876 -41.49 20.01 8.75
CA VAL A 876 -42.46 20.82 9.47
C VAL A 876 -42.91 19.98 10.69
N PRO A 877 -42.66 20.45 11.93
CA PRO A 877 -43.12 19.73 13.10
C PRO A 877 -44.65 19.64 13.09
N THR A 878 -45.21 18.47 12.83
CA THR A 878 -46.63 18.20 13.02
C THR A 878 -46.94 18.27 14.51
N LYS A 879 -47.56 19.38 14.94
CA LYS A 879 -48.07 19.50 16.29
C LYS A 879 -49.13 18.43 16.50
N ALA A 880 -48.87 17.52 17.43
CA ALA A 880 -49.87 16.54 17.83
C ALA A 880 -51.19 17.21 18.19
N PRO A 881 -52.35 16.69 17.80
CA PRO A 881 -53.62 17.27 18.16
C PRO A 881 -53.89 17.04 19.64
N ASN A 882 -53.67 18.08 20.46
CA ASN A 882 -54.21 18.11 21.82
C ASN A 882 -55.73 18.25 21.73
N GLY A 883 -56.40 17.20 22.18
CA GLY A 883 -57.87 17.21 22.34
C GLY A 883 -58.32 18.15 23.40
N GLY A 884 -59.37 18.90 23.11
CA GLY A 884 -60.37 19.34 24.06
C GLY A 884 -60.46 20.82 24.40
N GLY A 885 -61.47 21.51 23.87
CA GLY A 885 -62.24 22.62 24.51
C GLY A 885 -62.16 23.97 23.78
N PRO A 886 -63.33 24.52 23.44
CA PRO A 886 -63.48 25.82 22.80
C PRO A 886 -63.74 26.93 23.82
N PRO A 887 -63.98 28.17 23.48
CA PRO A 887 -63.48 29.09 22.46
C PRO A 887 -63.14 30.51 23.05
N THR A 888 -62.62 31.41 22.29
CA THR A 888 -63.20 32.74 21.98
C THR A 888 -62.14 33.67 21.37
N ILE A 889 -62.47 34.10 20.20
CA ILE A 889 -62.23 35.40 19.48
C ILE A 889 -61.27 36.41 20.14
N SER A 890 -60.23 36.78 19.38
CA SER A 890 -59.98 38.12 18.84
C SER A 890 -58.67 38.16 18.03
N LYS A 891 -58.77 38.73 16.81
CA LYS A 891 -57.61 39.19 16.04
C LYS A 891 -56.99 40.41 16.69
N PRO A 892 -55.67 40.63 16.60
CA PRO A 892 -55.22 41.51 15.54
C PRO A 892 -53.94 41.02 14.80
N ALA A 893 -53.77 41.64 13.63
CA ALA A 893 -52.65 41.47 12.70
C ALA A 893 -51.30 41.81 13.37
N CYS A 894 -50.29 41.02 13.06
CA CYS A 894 -48.91 41.38 13.31
C CYS A 894 -48.05 41.10 12.07
N THR A 895 -47.49 42.17 11.60
CA THR A 895 -46.58 42.35 10.46
C THR A 895 -45.27 41.60 10.74
N VAL A 896 -44.85 40.77 9.84
CA VAL A 896 -43.55 40.08 9.93
C VAL A 896 -42.46 41.03 9.42
N TYR A 897 -41.55 41.40 10.33
CA TYR A 897 -40.28 42.05 9.96
C TYR A 897 -39.21 40.95 9.72
N PHE A 898 -38.68 40.95 8.52
CA PHE A 898 -37.42 40.22 8.22
C PHE A 898 -36.26 41.03 8.80
N MET A 899 -35.53 40.47 9.76
CA MET A 899 -34.20 40.97 10.13
C MET A 899 -33.16 40.11 9.42
N VAL A 900 -32.50 40.67 8.44
CA VAL A 900 -31.27 40.16 7.85
C VAL A 900 -30.13 40.65 8.73
N THR A 901 -29.48 39.75 9.44
CA THR A 901 -28.25 40.05 10.18
C THR A 901 -27.04 39.83 9.28
N ILE A 902 -26.48 40.92 8.79
CA ILE A 902 -25.19 40.93 8.08
C ILE A 902 -24.10 40.87 9.17
N ILE A 903 -23.36 39.79 9.21
CA ILE A 903 -22.11 39.68 9.99
C ILE A 903 -20.96 40.18 9.11
N THR A 904 -20.48 41.38 9.42
CA THR A 904 -19.28 41.94 8.80
C THR A 904 -18.07 41.42 9.57
N LEU A 905 -17.23 40.63 8.90
CA LEU A 905 -15.91 40.24 9.40
C LEU A 905 -14.95 41.45 9.26
N ILE A 906 -14.50 41.97 10.40
CA ILE A 906 -13.41 42.95 10.44
C ILE A 906 -12.09 42.20 10.49
N VAL A 907 -11.33 42.30 9.41
CA VAL A 907 -9.93 41.89 9.36
C VAL A 907 -9.09 43.01 9.96
N SER A 908 -8.54 42.80 11.13
CA SER A 908 -7.52 43.69 11.72
C SER A 908 -6.14 43.30 11.25
N VAL A 909 -5.54 44.15 10.44
CA VAL A 909 -4.13 44.17 10.08
C VAL A 909 -3.35 44.80 11.23
N PHE A 910 -2.35 44.09 11.79
CA PHE A 910 -1.33 44.70 12.63
C PHE A 910 0.03 44.73 11.87
N PRO A 911 0.74 45.86 11.93
CA PRO A 911 2.02 45.99 11.26
C PRO A 911 3.19 45.50 12.12
N THR A 912 4.20 45.04 11.42
CA THR A 912 5.52 44.62 11.88
C THR A 912 6.32 45.71 12.60
N SER A 913 6.96 45.33 13.66
CA SER A 913 8.30 45.85 14.06
C SER A 913 9.10 44.70 14.64
#